data_128fce8e73ee4849ca8427870705be7e
#
_entry.id   128fce8e73ee4849ca8427870705be7e
#
_cell.length_a   1.000
_cell.length_b   1.000
_cell.length_c   1.000
_cell.angle_alpha   90.00
_cell.angle_beta   90.00
_cell.angle_gamma   90.00
#
_symmetry.space_group_name_H-M   'P 1'
#
loop_
_entity.id
_entity.type
_entity.pdbx_description
1 polymer ?
#
loop_
_entity_poly.entity_id
_entity_poly.type
_entity_poly.pdbx_seq_one_letter_code
_entity_poly.pdbx_strand_id
1 'polypeptide(L)'
;MIPVSRKRLVVVYVVLGALLGGLGYRAWSLQVGSHSSYVALANADQIRDVVQPPVRGEIVDDNGAPLVSNGSALSVSVNMSVLSQQPGSGRAELQLLAPLLGTTVAALEQKTRPCTAGVKQPCWAGSPYQPIPVAQNVSQQIAVQVLEDKRELPGITAQVEPVVKYAQPVGTDASQLLGYLQPITASEVKKLGVPVTGFSGIDLVGQSGLEGQYDKELRGTPGSDEVSVNAAGQVTGTIKRTAAKAGDELVTSINTQLQVDVQNELAAAIQRTQAEGNTKATSGAAVVMTTTGRVVAMASYPTYNPAVWSGGISTAEFNKIFGTGDSEPILERATQGEYAPGSTWKVTSTTAGINAGYGINGQYNCPATTTIDGHTYADDGNPNLGPMSYREALIISCDTVFYNLAYNIWKKDHPQENDVTSPSAPVQEMQKTELEWGFGKPTGVDLPESTGTVPTREWLYYYWKDNANQGQDWCKFGKANGSYVQQIEFDDCKSGNVWTPGQSVIAAIGQGYVAVTPLQLARAYAALANGGTLYSPRIGEELVSPTGKVAQRITPPVSGHLPASASTLAYIRSALAGVVTQGTAAGAFSGFPLGKVCVAGKTGTAQVAGDMATSVFASFAPCGDPKYVVVMMIPDSGNGGDVSAPAIRQIWDSIYGLEGHKAALPGGALPKPPHVNQAGQIIPRTAHASASPSATATAQPGSGQPVAEQPRTVRIGAPAARAVRLAPGGVGGRS
;
A
#
# COMPACT_ATOMS: atom_id res chain seq x y z
N MET A 1 7.62 -57.58 -79.65
CA MET A 1 6.60 -56.59 -79.29
C MET A 1 5.37 -57.34 -78.72
N ILE A 2 5.13 -57.19 -77.45
CA ILE A 2 4.00 -57.81 -76.77
C ILE A 2 2.76 -56.98 -77.15
N PRO A 3 1.68 -57.61 -77.74
CA PRO A 3 0.51 -56.84 -78.14
C PRO A 3 -0.23 -56.36 -76.90
N VAL A 4 -0.26 -55.07 -76.71
CA VAL A 4 -1.02 -54.43 -75.62
C VAL A 4 -2.52 -54.68 -75.92
N SER A 5 -3.17 -55.49 -75.10
CA SER A 5 -4.57 -55.74 -75.20
C SER A 5 -5.40 -54.46 -75.08
N ARG A 6 -6.28 -54.16 -76.08
CA ARG A 6 -7.20 -52.99 -76.10
C ARG A 6 -7.95 -52.79 -74.76
N LYS A 7 -8.26 -53.86 -74.06
CA LYS A 7 -8.90 -53.83 -72.72
C LYS A 7 -8.00 -53.20 -71.68
N ARG A 8 -6.67 -53.42 -71.69
CA ARG A 8 -5.74 -52.84 -70.78
C ARG A 8 -5.56 -51.32 -71.04
N LEU A 9 -5.61 -50.95 -72.33
CA LEU A 9 -5.49 -49.51 -72.68
C LEU A 9 -6.73 -48.73 -72.26
N VAL A 10 -7.95 -49.32 -72.39
CA VAL A 10 -9.21 -48.73 -71.90
C VAL A 10 -9.18 -48.55 -70.39
N VAL A 11 -8.68 -49.53 -69.64
CA VAL A 11 -8.55 -49.41 -68.14
C VAL A 11 -7.62 -48.28 -67.76
N VAL A 12 -6.48 -48.15 -68.48
CA VAL A 12 -5.53 -47.04 -68.23
C VAL A 12 -6.18 -45.69 -68.51
N TYR A 13 -6.93 -45.55 -69.60
CA TYR A 13 -7.64 -44.31 -69.92
C TYR A 13 -8.75 -43.99 -68.95
N VAL A 14 -9.49 -44.99 -68.41
CA VAL A 14 -10.52 -44.79 -67.38
C VAL A 14 -9.86 -44.34 -66.06
N VAL A 15 -8.77 -44.99 -65.67
CA VAL A 15 -8.02 -44.58 -64.46
C VAL A 15 -7.42 -43.19 -64.62
N LEU A 16 -6.85 -42.88 -65.76
CA LEU A 16 -6.30 -41.55 -66.03
C LEU A 16 -7.40 -40.47 -66.06
N GLY A 17 -8.56 -40.79 -66.68
CA GLY A 17 -9.73 -39.92 -66.68
C GLY A 17 -10.32 -39.69 -65.28
N ALA A 18 -10.36 -40.73 -64.44
CA ALA A 18 -10.80 -40.62 -63.05
C ALA A 18 -9.81 -39.77 -62.21
N LEU A 19 -8.51 -39.97 -62.42
CA LEU A 19 -7.48 -39.14 -61.76
C LEU A 19 -7.55 -37.67 -62.18
N LEU A 20 -7.66 -37.40 -63.48
CA LEU A 20 -7.79 -36.02 -63.98
C LEU A 20 -9.11 -35.39 -63.57
N GLY A 21 -10.22 -36.16 -63.54
CA GLY A 21 -11.50 -35.72 -63.03
C GLY A 21 -11.48 -35.42 -61.52
N GLY A 22 -10.78 -36.26 -60.74
CA GLY A 22 -10.55 -36.03 -59.32
C GLY A 22 -9.69 -34.78 -59.07
N LEU A 23 -8.61 -34.58 -59.83
CA LEU A 23 -7.78 -33.39 -59.78
C LEU A 23 -8.54 -32.11 -60.18
N GLY A 24 -9.36 -32.20 -61.28
CA GLY A 24 -10.20 -31.10 -61.72
C GLY A 24 -11.28 -30.74 -60.71
N TYR A 25 -11.94 -31.75 -60.08
CA TYR A 25 -12.90 -31.54 -58.99
C TYR A 25 -12.19 -30.88 -57.78
N ARG A 26 -11.01 -31.38 -57.39
CA ARG A 26 -10.26 -30.82 -56.28
C ARG A 26 -9.83 -29.38 -56.56
N ALA A 27 -9.35 -29.09 -57.79
CA ALA A 27 -9.00 -27.70 -58.17
C ALA A 27 -10.23 -26.80 -58.16
N TRP A 28 -11.37 -27.24 -58.70
CA TRP A 28 -12.63 -26.50 -58.62
C TRP A 28 -13.11 -26.29 -57.18
N SER A 29 -13.08 -27.32 -56.35
CA SER A 29 -13.44 -27.23 -54.90
C SER A 29 -12.58 -26.21 -54.16
N LEU A 30 -11.27 -26.18 -54.43
CA LEU A 30 -10.34 -25.22 -53.82
C LEU A 30 -10.51 -23.79 -54.35
N GLN A 31 -10.71 -23.62 -55.67
CA GLN A 31 -10.74 -22.32 -56.32
C GLN A 31 -12.12 -21.68 -56.37
N VAL A 32 -13.22 -22.44 -56.26
CA VAL A 32 -14.57 -21.89 -56.36
C VAL A 32 -15.38 -22.25 -55.10
N GLY A 33 -15.40 -23.49 -54.69
CA GLY A 33 -16.26 -23.97 -53.59
C GLY A 33 -15.79 -23.49 -52.20
N SER A 34 -14.46 -23.41 -52.00
CA SER A 34 -13.87 -23.02 -50.71
C SER A 34 -13.00 -21.79 -50.81
N HIS A 35 -13.09 -21.03 -51.93
CA HIS A 35 -12.24 -19.86 -52.21
C HIS A 35 -12.28 -18.83 -51.09
N SER A 36 -13.47 -18.45 -50.63
CA SER A 36 -13.63 -17.43 -49.59
C SER A 36 -13.00 -17.85 -48.25
N SER A 37 -13.09 -19.15 -47.90
CA SER A 37 -12.48 -19.66 -46.67
C SER A 37 -10.97 -19.73 -46.74
N TYR A 38 -10.40 -20.13 -47.91
CA TYR A 38 -8.94 -20.13 -48.06
C TYR A 38 -8.35 -18.73 -48.22
N VAL A 39 -9.05 -17.79 -48.85
CA VAL A 39 -8.67 -16.39 -48.89
C VAL A 39 -8.72 -15.75 -47.51
N ALA A 40 -9.78 -16.09 -46.71
CA ALA A 40 -9.87 -15.63 -45.32
C ALA A 40 -8.72 -16.18 -44.45
N LEU A 41 -8.38 -17.47 -44.60
CA LEU A 41 -7.25 -18.10 -43.92
C LEU A 41 -5.90 -17.48 -44.35
N ALA A 42 -5.70 -17.26 -45.68
CA ALA A 42 -4.49 -16.63 -46.19
C ALA A 42 -4.34 -15.17 -45.72
N ASN A 43 -5.45 -14.42 -45.66
CA ASN A 43 -5.47 -13.08 -45.11
C ASN A 43 -5.22 -13.09 -43.60
N ALA A 44 -5.81 -14.03 -42.85
CA ALA A 44 -5.57 -14.20 -41.41
C ALA A 44 -4.09 -14.54 -41.12
N ASP A 45 -3.42 -15.27 -42.01
CA ASP A 45 -2.00 -15.56 -41.87
C ASP A 45 -1.08 -14.37 -42.23
N GLN A 46 -1.59 -13.41 -42.99
CA GLN A 46 -0.82 -12.20 -43.43
C GLN A 46 -1.11 -10.96 -42.55
N ILE A 47 -2.18 -10.97 -41.75
CA ILE A 47 -2.55 -9.83 -40.93
C ILE A 47 -2.22 -10.15 -39.46
N ARG A 48 -1.59 -9.21 -38.79
CA ARG A 48 -1.26 -9.29 -37.37
C ARG A 48 -1.67 -8.01 -36.67
N ASP A 49 -2.21 -8.16 -35.47
CA ASP A 49 -2.50 -7.03 -34.60
C ASP A 49 -1.27 -6.69 -33.75
N VAL A 50 -0.85 -5.44 -33.79
CA VAL A 50 0.18 -4.87 -32.95
C VAL A 50 -0.49 -3.89 -32.00
N VAL A 51 -0.50 -4.19 -30.72
CA VAL A 51 -1.13 -3.36 -29.70
C VAL A 51 -0.33 -2.08 -29.50
N GLN A 52 -1.04 -0.95 -29.47
CA GLN A 52 -0.49 0.36 -29.15
C GLN A 52 -0.85 0.71 -27.69
N PRO A 53 0.14 0.81 -26.79
CA PRO A 53 -0.15 1.13 -25.38
C PRO A 53 -0.75 2.53 -25.26
N PRO A 54 -1.72 2.73 -24.39
CA PRO A 54 -2.28 4.05 -24.10
C PRO A 54 -1.31 4.87 -23.24
N VAL A 55 -1.45 6.19 -23.27
CA VAL A 55 -0.82 7.07 -22.29
C VAL A 55 -1.55 6.89 -20.96
N ARG A 56 -0.82 6.56 -19.89
CA ARG A 56 -1.38 6.41 -18.56
C ARG A 56 -1.80 7.77 -17.99
N GLY A 57 -2.91 7.82 -17.26
CA GLY A 57 -3.31 9.00 -16.50
C GLY A 57 -2.29 9.33 -15.40
N GLU A 58 -2.19 10.60 -15.06
CA GLU A 58 -1.31 11.08 -13.99
C GLU A 58 -2.02 11.03 -12.63
N ILE A 59 -1.24 10.97 -11.55
CA ILE A 59 -1.75 11.14 -10.19
C ILE A 59 -1.25 12.49 -9.70
N VAL A 60 -2.14 13.37 -9.30
CA VAL A 60 -1.81 14.72 -8.85
C VAL A 60 -2.28 14.97 -7.42
N ASP A 61 -1.65 15.92 -6.75
CA ASP A 61 -2.01 16.36 -5.41
C ASP A 61 -3.25 17.29 -5.41
N ASP A 62 -3.63 17.78 -4.23
CA ASP A 62 -4.77 18.69 -4.02
C ASP A 62 -4.67 20.04 -4.77
N ASN A 63 -3.46 20.41 -5.21
CA ASN A 63 -3.18 21.62 -5.98
C ASN A 63 -2.97 21.35 -7.48
N GLY A 64 -3.06 20.07 -7.92
CA GLY A 64 -2.78 19.64 -9.28
C GLY A 64 -1.29 19.52 -9.58
N ALA A 65 -0.41 19.48 -8.57
CA ALA A 65 0.98 19.16 -8.77
C ALA A 65 1.15 17.64 -8.98
N PRO A 66 2.00 17.21 -9.93
CA PRO A 66 2.15 15.78 -10.21
C PRO A 66 2.86 15.06 -9.07
N LEU A 67 2.22 14.00 -8.56
CA LEU A 67 2.82 12.98 -7.69
C LEU A 67 3.43 11.87 -8.53
N VAL A 68 2.67 11.42 -9.54
CA VAL A 68 3.10 10.47 -10.55
C VAL A 68 2.76 11.03 -11.92
N SER A 69 3.75 11.09 -12.82
CA SER A 69 3.60 11.71 -14.14
C SER A 69 4.21 10.87 -15.24
N ASN A 70 3.84 11.19 -16.48
CA ASN A 70 4.45 10.60 -17.66
C ASN A 70 5.75 11.30 -18.02
N GLY A 71 6.77 10.54 -18.27
CA GLY A 71 8.05 11.00 -18.76
C GLY A 71 8.49 10.26 -20.00
N SER A 72 9.68 10.57 -20.48
CA SER A 72 10.31 9.87 -21.59
C SER A 72 11.65 9.32 -21.12
N ALA A 73 11.97 8.10 -21.54
CA ALA A 73 13.30 7.52 -21.37
C ALA A 73 13.78 6.93 -22.69
N LEU A 74 15.10 6.89 -22.85
CA LEU A 74 15.73 6.19 -23.97
C LEU A 74 15.74 4.70 -23.64
N SER A 75 15.26 3.88 -24.56
CA SER A 75 15.30 2.43 -24.47
C SER A 75 16.04 1.82 -25.66
N VAL A 76 16.66 0.67 -25.45
CA VAL A 76 17.21 -0.15 -26.51
C VAL A 76 16.29 -1.33 -26.73
N SER A 77 15.81 -1.48 -27.97
CA SER A 77 14.86 -2.49 -28.37
C SER A 77 15.41 -3.39 -29.46
N VAL A 78 15.03 -4.67 -29.42
CA VAL A 78 15.43 -5.71 -30.38
C VAL A 78 14.22 -6.14 -31.19
N ASN A 79 14.29 -6.03 -32.49
CA ASN A 79 13.30 -6.56 -33.45
C ASN A 79 13.68 -8.00 -33.79
N MET A 80 13.01 -8.97 -33.20
CA MET A 80 13.31 -10.39 -33.39
C MET A 80 13.00 -10.88 -34.79
N SER A 81 12.07 -10.27 -35.54
CA SER A 81 11.78 -10.64 -36.92
C SER A 81 12.93 -10.26 -37.88
N VAL A 82 13.75 -9.29 -37.51
CA VAL A 82 14.98 -8.92 -38.23
C VAL A 82 16.19 -9.69 -37.72
N LEU A 83 16.33 -9.75 -36.39
CA LEU A 83 17.50 -10.35 -35.76
C LEU A 83 17.58 -11.86 -36.02
N SER A 84 16.46 -12.59 -36.01
CA SER A 84 16.43 -14.03 -36.30
C SER A 84 16.85 -14.43 -37.69
N GLN A 85 16.86 -13.48 -38.63
CA GLN A 85 17.32 -13.68 -40.01
C GLN A 85 18.83 -13.50 -40.17
N GLN A 86 19.53 -12.98 -39.15
CA GLN A 86 20.98 -12.83 -39.17
C GLN A 86 21.67 -14.18 -38.95
N PRO A 87 22.92 -14.35 -39.41
CA PRO A 87 23.70 -15.57 -39.16
C PRO A 87 23.75 -15.92 -37.68
N GLY A 88 23.50 -17.19 -37.34
CA GLY A 88 23.43 -17.63 -35.93
C GLY A 88 22.25 -17.04 -35.15
N SER A 89 21.17 -16.63 -35.86
CA SER A 89 19.95 -16.06 -35.26
C SER A 89 20.21 -14.80 -34.42
N GLY A 90 21.20 -14.00 -34.87
CA GLY A 90 21.49 -12.71 -34.25
C GLY A 90 22.33 -12.76 -32.97
N ARG A 91 22.97 -13.90 -32.71
CA ARG A 91 23.80 -14.05 -31.49
C ARG A 91 25.05 -13.17 -31.49
N ALA A 92 25.63 -12.90 -32.69
CA ALA A 92 26.79 -12.02 -32.82
C ALA A 92 26.41 -10.57 -32.47
N GLU A 93 25.26 -10.12 -32.89
CA GLU A 93 24.70 -8.79 -32.60
C GLU A 93 24.42 -8.63 -31.12
N LEU A 94 23.86 -9.67 -30.46
CA LEU A 94 23.67 -9.68 -29.02
C LEU A 94 24.99 -9.71 -28.24
N GLN A 95 26.08 -10.31 -28.80
CA GLN A 95 27.42 -10.26 -28.24
C GLN A 95 28.03 -8.86 -28.26
N LEU A 96 27.74 -8.07 -29.31
CA LEU A 96 28.15 -6.66 -29.40
C LEU A 96 27.31 -5.78 -28.46
N LEU A 97 26.01 -6.05 -28.35
CA LEU A 97 25.09 -5.26 -27.52
C LEU A 97 25.29 -5.47 -26.02
N ALA A 98 25.60 -6.70 -25.59
CA ALA A 98 25.64 -7.06 -24.17
C ALA A 98 26.61 -6.18 -23.34
N PRO A 99 27.87 -5.95 -23.75
CA PRO A 99 28.80 -5.08 -23.02
C PRO A 99 28.35 -3.61 -23.00
N LEU A 100 27.71 -3.10 -24.05
CA LEU A 100 27.20 -1.74 -24.10
C LEU A 100 26.11 -1.51 -23.03
N LEU A 101 25.31 -2.55 -22.79
CA LEU A 101 24.22 -2.50 -21.80
C LEU A 101 24.65 -3.00 -20.41
N GLY A 102 25.92 -3.37 -20.20
CA GLY A 102 26.41 -3.92 -18.94
C GLY A 102 25.73 -5.24 -18.54
N THR A 103 25.32 -6.06 -19.51
CA THR A 103 24.56 -7.31 -19.29
C THR A 103 25.23 -8.50 -19.98
N THR A 104 24.62 -9.67 -19.93
CA THR A 104 25.13 -10.87 -20.61
C THR A 104 24.27 -11.24 -21.81
N VAL A 105 24.85 -11.92 -22.80
CA VAL A 105 24.12 -12.45 -23.95
C VAL A 105 22.98 -13.36 -23.52
N ALA A 106 23.22 -14.23 -22.54
CA ALA A 106 22.20 -15.14 -22.02
C ALA A 106 20.99 -14.39 -21.42
N ALA A 107 21.23 -13.27 -20.74
CA ALA A 107 20.16 -12.42 -20.21
C ALA A 107 19.35 -11.75 -21.33
N LEU A 108 20.00 -11.29 -22.40
CA LEU A 108 19.34 -10.72 -23.57
C LEU A 108 18.52 -11.79 -24.32
N GLU A 109 19.10 -12.97 -24.57
CA GLU A 109 18.39 -14.11 -25.18
C GLU A 109 17.17 -14.53 -24.33
N GLN A 110 17.26 -14.50 -23.02
CA GLN A 110 16.16 -14.81 -22.12
C GLN A 110 15.03 -13.77 -22.22
N LYS A 111 15.35 -12.47 -22.18
CA LYS A 111 14.39 -11.38 -22.30
C LYS A 111 13.65 -11.38 -23.65
N THR A 112 14.33 -11.77 -24.73
CA THR A 112 13.75 -11.79 -26.09
C THR A 112 13.00 -13.06 -26.43
N ARG A 113 13.11 -14.10 -25.59
CA ARG A 113 12.41 -15.38 -25.79
C ARG A 113 10.92 -15.22 -25.51
N PRO A 114 10.01 -15.65 -26.41
CA PRO A 114 8.58 -15.62 -26.17
C PRO A 114 8.18 -16.41 -24.92
N CYS A 115 7.25 -15.87 -24.14
CA CYS A 115 6.67 -16.56 -22.99
C CYS A 115 5.74 -17.69 -23.47
N THR A 116 6.15 -18.93 -23.24
CA THR A 116 5.37 -20.14 -23.49
C THR A 116 5.33 -20.99 -22.23
N ALA A 117 4.48 -22.01 -22.18
CA ALA A 117 4.38 -22.90 -21.05
C ALA A 117 5.76 -23.52 -20.71
N GLY A 118 6.22 -23.33 -19.48
CA GLY A 118 7.52 -23.82 -18.97
C GLY A 118 8.71 -22.89 -19.18
N VAL A 119 8.55 -21.75 -19.85
CA VAL A 119 9.62 -20.74 -19.97
C VAL A 119 9.68 -19.90 -18.72
N LYS A 120 10.88 -19.83 -18.09
CA LYS A 120 11.10 -18.98 -16.90
C LYS A 120 11.18 -17.51 -17.30
N GLN A 121 10.66 -16.64 -16.45
CA GLN A 121 10.82 -15.19 -16.59
C GLN A 121 12.28 -14.76 -16.28
N PRO A 122 12.73 -13.62 -16.85
CA PRO A 122 12.01 -12.76 -17.80
C PRO A 122 11.88 -13.40 -19.18
N CYS A 123 10.70 -13.23 -19.82
CA CYS A 123 10.42 -13.65 -21.18
C CYS A 123 9.51 -12.62 -21.86
N TRP A 124 9.44 -12.60 -23.18
CA TRP A 124 8.60 -11.66 -23.91
C TRP A 124 7.15 -12.14 -24.01
N ALA A 125 6.21 -11.39 -23.44
CA ALA A 125 4.78 -11.71 -23.46
C ALA A 125 4.01 -11.00 -24.59
N GLY A 126 4.64 -10.03 -25.28
CA GLY A 126 4.02 -9.25 -26.34
C GLY A 126 4.06 -9.90 -27.72
N SER A 127 3.65 -9.13 -28.76
CA SER A 127 3.69 -9.57 -30.14
C SER A 127 5.15 -9.79 -30.61
N PRO A 128 5.44 -10.88 -31.35
CA PRO A 128 6.76 -11.08 -31.95
C PRO A 128 7.07 -10.09 -33.09
N TYR A 129 6.08 -9.31 -33.53
CA TYR A 129 6.19 -8.34 -34.60
C TYR A 129 6.53 -6.92 -34.14
N GLN A 130 6.57 -6.70 -32.82
CA GLN A 130 6.99 -5.42 -32.27
C GLN A 130 8.39 -5.52 -31.66
N PRO A 131 9.15 -4.41 -31.65
CA PRO A 131 10.46 -4.36 -31.00
C PRO A 131 10.35 -4.68 -29.52
N ILE A 132 11.24 -5.53 -29.02
CA ILE A 132 11.30 -5.97 -27.62
C ILE A 132 12.26 -5.06 -26.86
N PRO A 133 11.84 -4.26 -25.87
CA PRO A 133 12.74 -3.45 -25.07
C PRO A 133 13.61 -4.36 -24.17
N VAL A 134 14.92 -4.36 -24.41
CA VAL A 134 15.89 -5.16 -23.66
C VAL A 134 16.59 -4.35 -22.56
N ALA A 135 16.66 -3.02 -22.74
CA ALA A 135 17.15 -2.08 -21.73
C ALA A 135 16.36 -0.79 -21.79
N GLN A 136 15.90 -0.33 -20.63
CA GLN A 136 15.20 0.96 -20.47
C GLN A 136 16.08 1.93 -19.68
N ASN A 137 15.80 3.22 -19.82
CA ASN A 137 16.49 4.29 -19.11
C ASN A 137 18.01 4.32 -19.40
N VAL A 138 18.39 3.99 -20.65
CA VAL A 138 19.79 4.03 -21.07
C VAL A 138 20.30 5.47 -21.23
N SER A 139 21.60 5.66 -21.05
CA SER A 139 22.21 6.98 -21.25
C SER A 139 22.11 7.40 -22.73
N GLN A 140 22.10 8.72 -22.95
CA GLN A 140 22.13 9.26 -24.32
C GLN A 140 23.32 8.74 -25.12
N GLN A 141 24.47 8.53 -24.49
CA GLN A 141 25.67 8.00 -25.12
C GLN A 141 25.44 6.58 -25.68
N ILE A 142 24.85 5.68 -24.88
CA ILE A 142 24.52 4.32 -25.32
C ILE A 142 23.50 4.34 -26.47
N ALA A 143 22.46 5.17 -26.34
CA ALA A 143 21.44 5.28 -27.38
C ALA A 143 22.03 5.76 -28.72
N VAL A 144 22.90 6.79 -28.70
CA VAL A 144 23.59 7.30 -29.90
C VAL A 144 24.49 6.22 -30.47
N GLN A 145 25.29 5.52 -29.67
CA GLN A 145 26.17 4.46 -30.12
C GLN A 145 25.39 3.34 -30.85
N VAL A 146 24.26 2.88 -30.27
CA VAL A 146 23.38 1.87 -30.88
C VAL A 146 22.84 2.36 -32.26
N LEU A 147 22.54 3.67 -32.39
CA LEU A 147 22.04 4.24 -33.63
C LEU A 147 23.14 4.43 -34.69
N GLU A 148 24.37 4.73 -34.27
CA GLU A 148 25.54 4.86 -35.15
C GLU A 148 25.99 3.50 -35.68
N ASP A 149 26.02 2.47 -34.81
CA ASP A 149 26.46 1.11 -35.15
C ASP A 149 25.38 0.27 -35.86
N LYS A 150 24.38 0.91 -36.46
CA LYS A 150 23.21 0.27 -37.08
C LYS A 150 23.54 -0.80 -38.12
N ARG A 151 24.73 -0.74 -38.76
CA ARG A 151 25.20 -1.74 -39.72
C ARG A 151 25.66 -3.02 -39.05
N GLU A 152 26.22 -2.90 -37.83
CA GLU A 152 26.74 -4.02 -37.04
C GLU A 152 25.65 -4.58 -36.10
N LEU A 153 24.58 -3.79 -35.87
CA LEU A 153 23.46 -4.12 -34.99
C LEU A 153 22.11 -4.15 -35.76
N PRO A 154 21.99 -4.95 -36.84
CA PRO A 154 20.73 -5.04 -37.57
C PRO A 154 19.60 -5.59 -36.68
N GLY A 155 18.46 -4.94 -36.71
CA GLY A 155 17.31 -5.28 -35.85
C GLY A 155 17.39 -4.75 -34.45
N ILE A 156 18.43 -4.00 -34.08
CA ILE A 156 18.57 -3.32 -32.80
C ILE A 156 18.44 -1.81 -32.99
N THR A 157 17.69 -1.15 -32.15
CA THR A 157 17.47 0.30 -32.25
C THR A 157 17.35 0.92 -30.86
N ALA A 158 17.68 2.20 -30.77
CA ALA A 158 17.33 3.00 -29.60
C ALA A 158 16.13 3.90 -29.94
N GLN A 159 15.21 4.01 -29.04
CA GLN A 159 13.98 4.80 -29.20
C GLN A 159 13.58 5.47 -27.89
N VAL A 160 12.74 6.48 -28.01
CA VAL A 160 12.12 7.12 -26.84
C VAL A 160 10.87 6.35 -26.48
N GLU A 161 10.78 5.89 -25.24
CA GLU A 161 9.59 5.22 -24.70
C GLU A 161 8.98 6.03 -23.55
N PRO A 162 7.66 5.99 -23.40
CA PRO A 162 7.02 6.56 -22.23
C PRO A 162 7.42 5.78 -20.99
N VAL A 163 7.74 6.49 -19.91
CA VAL A 163 8.02 5.92 -18.60
C VAL A 163 7.25 6.69 -17.54
N VAL A 164 6.94 6.02 -16.44
CA VAL A 164 6.32 6.68 -15.29
C VAL A 164 7.41 7.28 -14.40
N LYS A 165 7.19 8.51 -13.94
CA LYS A 165 8.06 9.25 -13.04
C LYS A 165 7.32 9.60 -11.76
N TYR A 166 7.96 9.30 -10.64
CA TYR A 166 7.52 9.70 -9.32
C TYR A 166 8.22 11.01 -8.93
N ALA A 167 7.45 12.03 -8.58
CA ALA A 167 7.98 13.33 -8.18
C ALA A 167 8.81 13.20 -6.90
N GLN A 168 9.96 13.87 -6.81
CA GLN A 168 10.82 13.79 -5.64
C GLN A 168 10.76 15.09 -4.81
N PRO A 169 10.83 15.01 -3.48
CA PRO A 169 10.99 13.80 -2.62
C PRO A 169 9.71 13.01 -2.42
N VAL A 170 8.52 13.57 -2.63
CA VAL A 170 7.21 12.98 -2.30
C VAL A 170 6.99 11.59 -2.88
N GLY A 171 7.54 11.27 -4.05
CA GLY A 171 7.44 9.95 -4.65
C GLY A 171 8.09 8.85 -3.79
N THR A 172 9.18 9.17 -3.07
CA THR A 172 9.79 8.27 -2.09
C THR A 172 9.03 8.32 -0.75
N ASP A 173 8.65 9.49 -0.30
CA ASP A 173 7.98 9.72 0.99
C ASP A 173 6.55 9.17 1.02
N ALA A 174 5.92 8.97 -0.14
CA ALA A 174 4.59 8.40 -0.32
C ALA A 174 4.62 7.09 -1.12
N SER A 175 5.73 6.35 -1.11
CA SER A 175 5.92 5.19 -1.98
C SER A 175 4.87 4.10 -1.81
N GLN A 176 4.48 3.79 -0.59
CA GLN A 176 3.44 2.79 -0.30
C GLN A 176 2.06 3.30 -0.71
N LEU A 177 1.79 4.58 -0.46
CA LEU A 177 0.54 5.24 -0.83
C LEU A 177 0.36 5.28 -2.35
N LEU A 178 1.38 5.74 -3.08
CA LEU A 178 1.35 5.82 -4.54
C LEU A 178 1.35 4.44 -5.17
N GLY A 179 2.15 3.52 -4.63
CA GLY A 179 2.31 2.18 -5.17
C GLY A 179 3.30 2.13 -6.33
N TYR A 180 3.27 1.04 -7.08
CA TYR A 180 4.20 0.80 -8.18
C TYR A 180 3.55 0.05 -9.33
N LEU A 181 4.24 0.09 -10.47
CA LEU A 181 3.82 -0.53 -11.72
C LEU A 181 4.73 -1.68 -12.10
N GLN A 182 4.16 -2.72 -12.69
CA GLN A 182 4.89 -3.82 -13.31
C GLN A 182 4.29 -4.19 -14.66
N PRO A 183 5.08 -4.80 -15.57
CA PRO A 183 4.53 -5.39 -16.78
C PRO A 183 3.48 -6.45 -16.42
N ILE A 184 2.36 -6.43 -17.16
CA ILE A 184 1.25 -7.34 -16.93
C ILE A 184 1.67 -8.79 -17.12
N THR A 185 1.24 -9.66 -16.23
CA THR A 185 1.48 -11.10 -16.30
C THR A 185 0.32 -11.84 -16.99
N ALA A 186 0.58 -13.02 -17.52
CA ALA A 186 -0.46 -13.85 -18.16
C ALA A 186 -1.60 -14.21 -17.18
N SER A 187 -1.31 -14.34 -15.89
CA SER A 187 -2.32 -14.59 -14.86
C SER A 187 -3.23 -13.38 -14.62
N GLU A 188 -2.68 -12.18 -14.64
CA GLU A 188 -3.42 -10.92 -14.50
C GLU A 188 -4.30 -10.67 -15.73
N VAL A 189 -3.80 -10.92 -16.94
CA VAL A 189 -4.60 -10.86 -18.18
C VAL A 189 -5.85 -11.74 -18.05
N LYS A 190 -5.68 -12.99 -17.57
CA LYS A 190 -6.79 -13.92 -17.35
C LYS A 190 -7.77 -13.41 -16.28
N LYS A 191 -7.26 -12.84 -15.18
CA LYS A 191 -8.07 -12.30 -14.08
C LYS A 191 -8.86 -11.06 -14.51
N LEU A 192 -8.27 -10.20 -15.34
CA LEU A 192 -8.90 -8.99 -15.86
C LEU A 192 -9.96 -9.28 -16.95
N GLY A 193 -10.02 -10.52 -17.47
CA GLY A 193 -10.98 -10.90 -18.50
C GLY A 193 -10.78 -10.22 -19.86
N VAL A 194 -9.61 -9.58 -20.08
CA VAL A 194 -9.26 -8.91 -21.32
C VAL A 194 -8.58 -9.91 -22.25
N PRO A 195 -8.90 -9.92 -23.57
CA PRO A 195 -8.19 -10.77 -24.52
C PRO A 195 -6.67 -10.53 -24.46
N VAL A 196 -5.86 -11.60 -24.52
CA VAL A 196 -4.38 -11.52 -24.56
C VAL A 196 -3.91 -10.62 -25.71
N THR A 197 -4.67 -10.55 -26.81
CA THR A 197 -4.45 -9.66 -27.95
C THR A 197 -4.59 -8.18 -27.62
N GLY A 198 -5.15 -7.82 -26.46
CA GLY A 198 -5.30 -6.44 -25.99
C GLY A 198 -4.11 -5.88 -25.22
N PHE A 199 -3.00 -6.65 -25.06
CA PHE A 199 -1.81 -6.21 -24.35
C PHE A 199 -0.55 -6.28 -25.22
N SER A 200 0.29 -5.27 -25.10
CA SER A 200 1.55 -5.16 -25.88
C SER A 200 2.71 -5.97 -25.29
N GLY A 201 2.55 -6.54 -24.10
CA GLY A 201 3.63 -7.19 -23.34
C GLY A 201 4.55 -6.25 -22.58
N ILE A 202 4.41 -4.95 -22.82
CA ILE A 202 5.08 -3.86 -22.07
C ILE A 202 4.08 -3.01 -21.30
N ASP A 203 2.79 -3.32 -21.41
CA ASP A 203 1.76 -2.59 -20.66
C ASP A 203 2.00 -2.73 -19.16
N LEU A 204 2.05 -1.59 -18.48
CA LEU A 204 2.23 -1.50 -17.05
C LEU A 204 0.87 -1.56 -16.35
N VAL A 205 0.80 -2.35 -15.30
CA VAL A 205 -0.38 -2.52 -14.45
C VAL A 205 -0.01 -2.12 -13.03
N GLY A 206 -0.89 -1.39 -12.39
CA GLY A 206 -0.74 -1.02 -10.98
C GLY A 206 -0.80 -2.25 -10.08
N GLN A 207 0.20 -2.41 -9.21
CA GLN A 207 0.32 -3.58 -8.33
C GLN A 207 -0.10 -3.28 -6.90
N SER A 208 0.05 -2.05 -6.45
CA SER A 208 -0.28 -1.61 -5.09
C SER A 208 -0.62 -0.11 -5.06
N GLY A 209 -1.02 0.37 -3.90
CA GLY A 209 -1.30 1.78 -3.67
C GLY A 209 -2.39 2.33 -4.60
N LEU A 210 -2.33 3.63 -4.85
CA LEU A 210 -3.26 4.33 -5.76
C LEU A 210 -3.11 3.84 -7.21
N GLU A 211 -1.88 3.51 -7.63
CA GLU A 211 -1.62 2.94 -8.96
C GLU A 211 -2.38 1.62 -9.17
N GLY A 212 -2.47 0.78 -8.14
CA GLY A 212 -3.21 -0.48 -8.19
C GLY A 212 -4.71 -0.29 -8.05
N GLN A 213 -5.14 0.57 -7.13
CA GLN A 213 -6.55 0.79 -6.85
C GLN A 213 -7.31 1.44 -8.00
N TYR A 214 -6.67 2.40 -8.68
CA TYR A 214 -7.25 3.15 -9.80
C TYR A 214 -6.67 2.70 -11.17
N ASP A 215 -6.05 1.51 -11.23
CA ASP A 215 -5.39 1.03 -12.45
C ASP A 215 -6.31 1.04 -13.68
N LYS A 216 -7.57 0.67 -13.51
CA LYS A 216 -8.54 0.61 -14.60
C LYS A 216 -8.77 1.97 -15.25
N GLU A 217 -8.88 3.01 -14.43
CA GLU A 217 -9.13 4.39 -14.85
C GLU A 217 -7.83 5.02 -15.39
N LEU A 218 -6.71 4.81 -14.69
CA LEU A 218 -5.40 5.36 -15.02
C LEU A 218 -4.81 4.73 -16.29
N ARG A 219 -5.00 3.43 -16.50
CA ARG A 219 -4.34 2.69 -17.60
C ARG A 219 -4.82 3.13 -18.99
N GLY A 220 -6.07 3.57 -19.12
CA GLY A 220 -6.68 3.89 -20.40
C GLY A 220 -7.07 2.66 -21.23
N THR A 221 -7.28 2.87 -22.53
CA THR A 221 -7.68 1.79 -23.46
C THR A 221 -6.65 1.67 -24.57
N PRO A 222 -6.05 0.49 -24.80
CA PRO A 222 -5.07 0.28 -25.85
C PRO A 222 -5.67 0.48 -27.25
N GLY A 223 -4.84 0.93 -28.16
CA GLY A 223 -5.11 0.93 -29.60
C GLY A 223 -4.55 -0.30 -30.30
N SER A 224 -4.74 -0.41 -31.60
CA SER A 224 -4.18 -1.49 -32.40
C SER A 224 -3.80 -1.02 -33.79
N ASP A 225 -2.66 -1.50 -34.29
CA ASP A 225 -2.27 -1.42 -35.69
C ASP A 225 -2.42 -2.82 -36.31
N GLU A 226 -3.37 -2.98 -37.24
CA GLU A 226 -3.46 -4.15 -38.10
C GLU A 226 -2.37 -4.03 -39.16
N VAL A 227 -1.34 -4.88 -39.08
CA VAL A 227 -0.19 -4.84 -40.01
C VAL A 227 -0.20 -6.06 -40.92
N SER A 228 0.21 -5.84 -42.18
CA SER A 228 0.49 -6.95 -43.10
C SER A 228 1.92 -7.45 -42.90
N VAL A 229 2.06 -8.79 -42.93
CA VAL A 229 3.38 -9.45 -42.83
C VAL A 229 3.62 -10.34 -44.02
N ASN A 230 4.88 -10.41 -44.49
CA ASN A 230 5.27 -11.34 -45.54
C ASN A 230 5.55 -12.74 -44.96
N ALA A 231 5.87 -13.71 -45.84
CA ALA A 231 6.19 -15.09 -45.44
C ALA A 231 7.42 -15.21 -44.51
N ALA A 232 8.27 -14.19 -44.46
CA ALA A 232 9.40 -14.10 -43.52
C ALA A 232 9.03 -13.44 -42.19
N GLY A 233 7.75 -13.09 -41.97
CA GLY A 233 7.28 -12.44 -40.74
C GLY A 233 7.66 -10.95 -40.66
N GLN A 234 8.07 -10.30 -41.76
CA GLN A 234 8.40 -8.88 -41.76
C GLN A 234 7.15 -8.06 -42.01
N VAL A 235 6.97 -6.98 -41.26
CA VAL A 235 5.88 -6.01 -41.48
C VAL A 235 6.10 -5.29 -42.84
N THR A 236 5.13 -5.40 -43.73
CA THR A 236 5.14 -4.82 -45.05
C THR A 236 4.32 -3.52 -45.18
N GLY A 237 3.39 -3.31 -44.21
CA GLY A 237 2.58 -2.11 -44.15
C GLY A 237 1.53 -2.17 -43.04
N THR A 238 0.94 -1.01 -42.73
CA THR A 238 -0.21 -0.91 -41.81
C THR A 238 -1.49 -0.84 -42.64
N ILE A 239 -2.41 -1.76 -42.36
CA ILE A 239 -3.72 -1.87 -43.02
C ILE A 239 -4.72 -0.94 -42.41
N LYS A 240 -4.77 -0.94 -41.06
CA LYS A 240 -5.72 -0.16 -40.26
C LYS A 240 -5.07 0.23 -38.95
N ARG A 241 -5.42 1.42 -38.48
CA ARG A 241 -5.00 1.92 -37.17
C ARG A 241 -6.20 2.31 -36.31
N THR A 242 -6.26 1.77 -35.12
CA THR A 242 -7.18 2.19 -34.07
C THR A 242 -6.37 2.92 -32.99
N ALA A 243 -6.64 4.20 -32.80
CA ALA A 243 -5.90 5.00 -31.82
C ALA A 243 -6.16 4.53 -30.39
N ALA A 244 -5.11 4.50 -29.56
CA ALA A 244 -5.23 4.31 -28.13
C ALA A 244 -5.95 5.50 -27.48
N LYS A 245 -6.64 5.25 -26.37
CA LYS A 245 -7.28 6.30 -25.55
C LYS A 245 -6.52 6.41 -24.25
N ALA A 246 -6.02 7.61 -23.92
CA ALA A 246 -5.34 7.88 -22.67
C ALA A 246 -6.25 7.61 -21.46
N GLY A 247 -5.64 7.26 -20.34
CA GLY A 247 -6.32 7.10 -19.06
C GLY A 247 -6.75 8.43 -18.45
N ASP A 248 -7.63 8.35 -17.46
CA ASP A 248 -8.07 9.51 -16.69
C ASP A 248 -6.99 9.90 -15.67
N GLU A 249 -6.88 11.18 -15.38
CA GLU A 249 -6.04 11.71 -14.30
C GLU A 249 -6.76 11.51 -12.95
N LEU A 250 -6.04 11.06 -11.94
CA LEU A 250 -6.51 10.98 -10.57
C LEU A 250 -6.07 12.23 -9.80
N VAL A 251 -7.03 13.06 -9.41
CA VAL A 251 -6.82 14.14 -8.44
C VAL A 251 -7.01 13.58 -7.04
N THR A 252 -6.01 13.78 -6.18
CA THR A 252 -6.03 13.30 -4.80
C THR A 252 -6.23 14.44 -3.79
N SER A 253 -6.61 14.11 -2.57
CA SER A 253 -6.63 15.03 -1.43
C SER A 253 -5.28 15.18 -0.74
N ILE A 254 -4.25 14.52 -1.23
CA ILE A 254 -2.90 14.60 -0.66
C ILE A 254 -2.32 15.98 -0.90
N ASN A 255 -1.84 16.59 0.17
CA ASN A 255 -1.03 17.80 0.09
C ASN A 255 0.45 17.43 0.09
N THR A 256 1.13 17.70 -1.01
CA THR A 256 2.54 17.31 -1.21
C THR A 256 3.47 17.80 -0.10
N GLN A 257 3.34 19.07 0.31
CA GLN A 257 4.22 19.63 1.34
C GLN A 257 3.95 18.95 2.69
N LEU A 258 2.70 18.78 3.06
CA LEU A 258 2.34 18.13 4.32
C LEU A 258 2.74 16.65 4.34
N GLN A 259 2.64 15.95 3.20
CA GLN A 259 3.09 14.56 3.08
C GLN A 259 4.58 14.44 3.41
N VAL A 260 5.40 15.31 2.85
CA VAL A 260 6.85 15.35 3.12
C VAL A 260 7.13 15.68 4.58
N ASP A 261 6.43 16.67 5.15
CA ASP A 261 6.59 17.06 6.55
C ASP A 261 6.22 15.90 7.49
N VAL A 262 5.09 15.23 7.25
CA VAL A 262 4.63 14.10 8.06
C VAL A 262 5.61 12.91 7.98
N GLN A 263 6.15 12.62 6.80
CA GLN A 263 7.15 11.57 6.63
C GLN A 263 8.45 11.89 7.38
N ASN A 264 8.90 13.13 7.28
CA ASN A 264 10.11 13.59 7.97
C ASN A 264 9.95 13.52 9.49
N GLU A 265 8.81 13.93 10.04
CA GLU A 265 8.57 13.90 11.47
C GLU A 265 8.43 12.45 12.00
N LEU A 266 7.80 11.56 11.24
CA LEU A 266 7.75 10.14 11.57
C LEU A 266 9.16 9.53 11.58
N ALA A 267 9.95 9.76 10.52
CA ALA A 267 11.32 9.26 10.42
C ALA A 267 12.21 9.83 11.56
N ALA A 268 12.12 11.14 11.84
CA ALA A 268 12.86 11.79 12.89
C ALA A 268 12.50 11.25 14.28
N ALA A 269 11.23 10.96 14.56
CA ALA A 269 10.79 10.36 15.81
C ALA A 269 11.44 8.97 16.02
N ILE A 270 11.41 8.12 14.99
CA ILE A 270 12.03 6.79 15.01
C ILE A 270 13.54 6.91 15.22
N GLN A 271 14.23 7.80 14.47
CA GLN A 271 15.67 7.99 14.57
C GLN A 271 16.09 8.52 15.94
N ARG A 272 15.33 9.43 16.54
CA ARG A 272 15.58 9.91 17.92
C ARG A 272 15.54 8.77 18.91
N THR A 273 14.50 7.93 18.84
CA THR A 273 14.33 6.74 19.69
C THR A 273 15.50 5.76 19.53
N GLN A 274 15.98 5.55 18.29
CA GLN A 274 17.15 4.71 18.03
C GLN A 274 18.45 5.32 18.61
N ALA A 275 18.61 6.64 18.50
CA ALA A 275 19.77 7.35 19.05
C ALA A 275 19.82 7.30 20.59
N GLU A 276 18.67 7.19 21.24
CA GLU A 276 18.53 6.97 22.69
C GLU A 276 18.80 5.52 23.13
N GLY A 277 19.17 4.65 22.19
CA GLY A 277 19.58 3.26 22.43
C GLY A 277 18.52 2.21 22.13
N ASN A 278 17.32 2.59 21.73
CA ASN A 278 16.26 1.65 21.35
C ASN A 278 16.28 1.32 19.85
N THR A 279 17.15 0.40 19.48
CA THR A 279 17.37 0.01 18.07
C THR A 279 16.25 -0.83 17.47
N LYS A 280 15.26 -1.27 18.26
CA LYS A 280 14.09 -2.03 17.78
C LYS A 280 13.02 -1.16 17.14
N ALA A 281 12.96 0.14 17.43
CA ALA A 281 12.06 1.08 16.78
C ALA A 281 12.47 1.27 15.31
N THR A 282 11.99 0.41 14.41
CA THR A 282 12.40 0.38 13.00
C THR A 282 11.28 0.76 12.03
N SER A 283 10.05 0.88 12.52
CA SER A 283 8.87 1.10 11.69
C SER A 283 7.83 1.97 12.38
N GLY A 284 6.87 2.49 11.59
CA GLY A 284 5.77 3.29 12.11
C GLY A 284 4.89 3.84 11.01
N ALA A 285 3.78 4.48 11.40
CA ALA A 285 2.90 5.17 10.47
C ALA A 285 2.26 6.41 11.09
N ALA A 286 1.93 7.38 10.21
CA ALA A 286 1.21 8.58 10.58
C ALA A 286 0.12 8.89 9.54
N VAL A 287 -1.02 9.40 10.01
CA VAL A 287 -2.17 9.76 9.19
C VAL A 287 -2.63 11.15 9.56
N VAL A 288 -2.82 11.99 8.54
CA VAL A 288 -3.52 13.28 8.66
C VAL A 288 -4.75 13.22 7.77
N MET A 289 -5.93 13.47 8.36
CA MET A 289 -7.17 13.49 7.61
C MET A 289 -8.10 14.59 8.09
N THR A 290 -9.03 15.02 7.23
CA THR A 290 -10.10 15.91 7.64
C THR A 290 -11.12 15.17 8.51
N THR A 291 -11.84 15.88 9.33
CA THR A 291 -12.94 15.31 10.13
C THR A 291 -14.11 14.79 9.28
N THR A 292 -14.10 15.06 7.99
CA THR A 292 -15.10 14.61 6.98
C THR A 292 -14.59 13.49 6.09
N GLY A 293 -13.44 12.87 6.41
CA GLY A 293 -12.96 11.64 5.78
C GLY A 293 -12.00 11.81 4.59
N ARG A 294 -11.48 13.03 4.31
CA ARG A 294 -10.40 13.20 3.31
C ARG A 294 -9.04 12.92 3.95
N VAL A 295 -8.26 12.02 3.38
CA VAL A 295 -6.87 11.79 3.80
C VAL A 295 -5.99 12.81 3.10
N VAL A 296 -5.33 13.67 3.86
CA VAL A 296 -4.51 14.77 3.31
C VAL A 296 -3.01 14.50 3.37
N ALA A 297 -2.58 13.59 4.24
CA ALA A 297 -1.25 12.97 4.23
C ALA A 297 -1.30 11.60 4.91
N MET A 298 -0.52 10.66 4.43
CA MET A 298 -0.41 9.32 4.99
C MET A 298 1.00 8.78 4.78
N ALA A 299 1.72 8.54 5.88
CA ALA A 299 3.11 8.15 5.88
C ALA A 299 3.31 6.78 6.51
N SER A 300 4.14 5.98 5.88
CA SER A 300 4.63 4.70 6.39
C SER A 300 6.15 4.67 6.37
N TYR A 301 6.78 4.20 7.43
CA TYR A 301 8.24 4.08 7.54
C TYR A 301 8.61 2.61 7.82
N PRO A 302 9.70 2.08 7.22
CA PRO A 302 10.58 2.74 6.27
C PRO A 302 9.97 2.89 4.87
N THR A 303 10.48 3.83 4.09
CA THR A 303 10.09 4.06 2.69
C THR A 303 11.06 3.40 1.71
N TYR A 304 10.71 3.41 0.44
CA TYR A 304 11.59 3.02 -0.67
C TYR A 304 11.37 3.91 -1.89
N ASN A 305 12.33 3.95 -2.80
CA ASN A 305 12.17 4.70 -4.04
C ASN A 305 11.39 3.84 -5.07
N PRO A 306 10.14 4.19 -5.44
CA PRO A 306 9.36 3.39 -6.40
C PRO A 306 9.95 3.39 -7.82
N ALA A 307 10.87 4.28 -8.16
CA ALA A 307 11.57 4.27 -9.45
C ALA A 307 12.41 2.99 -9.69
N VAL A 308 12.72 2.23 -8.65
CA VAL A 308 13.42 0.92 -8.77
C VAL A 308 12.65 -0.11 -9.60
N TRP A 309 11.33 0.08 -9.77
CA TRP A 309 10.50 -0.79 -10.60
C TRP A 309 10.60 -0.49 -12.09
N SER A 310 11.06 0.72 -12.45
CA SER A 310 11.19 1.15 -13.84
C SER A 310 12.28 0.35 -14.55
N GLY A 311 11.92 -0.39 -15.60
CA GLY A 311 12.84 -1.24 -16.36
C GLY A 311 13.16 -2.61 -15.75
N GLY A 312 12.50 -2.94 -14.63
CA GLY A 312 12.64 -4.19 -13.89
C GLY A 312 13.52 -4.05 -12.65
N ILE A 313 13.10 -4.70 -11.57
CA ILE A 313 13.79 -4.68 -10.27
C ILE A 313 14.84 -5.78 -10.18
N SER A 314 15.99 -5.49 -9.57
CA SER A 314 16.98 -6.52 -9.23
C SER A 314 16.51 -7.40 -8.06
N THR A 315 16.98 -8.65 -8.00
CA THR A 315 16.68 -9.55 -6.86
C THR A 315 17.13 -8.94 -5.52
N ALA A 316 18.24 -8.21 -5.51
CA ALA A 316 18.76 -7.58 -4.29
C ALA A 316 17.82 -6.46 -3.79
N GLU A 317 17.37 -5.57 -4.69
CA GLU A 317 16.40 -4.54 -4.35
C GLU A 317 15.04 -5.12 -3.99
N PHE A 318 14.59 -6.15 -4.72
CA PHE A 318 13.36 -6.87 -4.39
C PHE A 318 13.40 -7.41 -2.96
N ASN A 319 14.47 -8.14 -2.60
CA ASN A 319 14.63 -8.68 -1.25
C ASN A 319 14.74 -7.59 -0.17
N LYS A 320 15.28 -6.41 -0.50
CA LYS A 320 15.32 -5.27 0.42
C LYS A 320 13.93 -4.68 0.67
N ILE A 321 13.08 -4.62 -0.35
CA ILE A 321 11.73 -4.02 -0.27
C ILE A 321 10.72 -4.99 0.32
N PHE A 322 10.80 -6.28 -0.06
CA PHE A 322 9.93 -7.36 0.42
C PHE A 322 10.56 -8.21 1.52
N GLY A 323 11.65 -7.72 2.13
CA GLY A 323 12.34 -8.46 3.19
C GLY A 323 11.40 -8.85 4.33
N THR A 324 11.64 -10.01 4.93
CA THR A 324 10.86 -10.50 6.06
C THR A 324 11.31 -9.84 7.36
N GLY A 325 10.40 -9.33 8.15
CA GLY A 325 10.64 -8.75 9.47
C GLY A 325 10.02 -7.36 9.64
N ASP A 326 10.36 -6.69 10.73
CA ASP A 326 9.77 -5.42 11.15
C ASP A 326 10.03 -4.24 10.20
N SER A 327 10.88 -4.43 9.20
CA SER A 327 11.34 -3.39 8.28
C SER A 327 10.85 -3.56 6.84
N GLU A 328 9.72 -4.24 6.58
CA GLU A 328 9.15 -4.40 5.23
C GLU A 328 8.77 -3.04 4.62
N PRO A 329 9.61 -2.44 3.75
CA PRO A 329 9.31 -1.13 3.17
C PRO A 329 8.09 -1.11 2.25
N ILE A 330 7.68 -2.27 1.71
CA ILE A 330 6.51 -2.36 0.83
C ILE A 330 5.19 -2.19 1.56
N LEU A 331 5.15 -2.45 2.86
CA LEU A 331 3.91 -2.48 3.63
C LEU A 331 3.37 -1.07 3.89
N GLU A 332 2.13 -0.80 3.44
CA GLU A 332 1.39 0.42 3.79
C GLU A 332 0.86 0.29 5.24
N ARG A 333 1.69 0.68 6.19
CA ARG A 333 1.41 0.49 7.62
C ARG A 333 0.24 1.30 8.13
N ALA A 334 -0.09 2.40 7.49
CA ALA A 334 -1.23 3.22 7.90
C ALA A 334 -2.57 2.49 7.70
N THR A 335 -2.67 1.62 6.68
CA THR A 335 -3.90 0.86 6.37
C THR A 335 -3.80 -0.62 6.68
N GLN A 336 -2.59 -1.20 6.74
CA GLN A 336 -2.37 -2.65 6.87
C GLN A 336 -1.60 -3.04 8.14
N GLY A 337 -0.87 -2.11 8.77
CA GLY A 337 -0.21 -2.35 10.04
C GLY A 337 -1.24 -2.40 11.17
N GLU A 338 -1.22 -3.46 11.95
CA GLU A 338 -2.13 -3.67 13.09
C GLU A 338 -1.36 -3.51 14.40
N TYR A 339 -1.74 -2.52 15.19
CA TYR A 339 -1.05 -2.16 16.43
C TYR A 339 -2.04 -2.03 17.59
N ALA A 340 -1.59 -2.36 18.79
CA ALA A 340 -2.35 -2.08 19.99
C ALA A 340 -2.44 -0.57 20.23
N PRO A 341 -3.64 0.03 20.32
CA PRO A 341 -3.82 1.47 20.45
C PRO A 341 -3.49 2.02 21.85
N GLY A 342 -3.34 1.17 22.85
CA GLY A 342 -3.09 1.58 24.22
C GLY A 342 -4.16 2.54 24.74
N SER A 343 -3.79 3.43 25.62
CA SER A 343 -4.71 4.38 26.27
C SER A 343 -5.48 5.33 25.34
N THR A 344 -5.17 5.40 24.02
CA THR A 344 -6.04 6.10 23.05
C THR A 344 -7.41 5.43 22.94
N TRP A 345 -7.50 4.16 23.30
CA TRP A 345 -8.74 3.36 23.35
C TRP A 345 -9.70 3.77 24.44
N LYS A 346 -9.25 4.42 25.51
CA LYS A 346 -10.08 4.80 26.67
C LYS A 346 -11.26 5.72 26.32
N VAL A 347 -11.26 6.37 25.17
CA VAL A 347 -12.42 7.12 24.68
C VAL A 347 -13.61 6.19 24.35
N THR A 348 -13.33 5.00 23.79
CA THR A 348 -14.36 3.97 23.52
C THR A 348 -14.83 3.36 24.82
N SER A 349 -13.91 3.03 25.74
CA SER A 349 -14.23 2.47 27.05
C SER A 349 -15.06 3.42 27.91
N THR A 350 -14.78 4.73 27.83
CA THR A 350 -15.63 5.76 28.48
C THR A 350 -17.04 5.73 27.90
N THR A 351 -17.19 5.62 26.58
CA THR A 351 -18.48 5.52 25.89
C THR A 351 -19.23 4.26 26.34
N ALA A 352 -18.56 3.10 26.33
CA ALA A 352 -19.13 1.82 26.78
C ALA A 352 -19.57 1.89 28.24
N GLY A 353 -18.78 2.51 29.11
CA GLY A 353 -19.15 2.70 30.51
C GLY A 353 -20.43 3.52 30.69
N ILE A 354 -20.55 4.62 29.94
CA ILE A 354 -21.74 5.47 29.99
C ILE A 354 -22.96 4.70 29.45
N ASN A 355 -22.81 3.96 28.37
CA ASN A 355 -23.86 3.12 27.76
C ASN A 355 -24.29 1.99 28.72
N ALA A 356 -23.33 1.41 29.45
CA ALA A 356 -23.60 0.39 30.49
C ALA A 356 -24.27 0.95 31.75
N GLY A 357 -24.47 2.29 31.84
CA GLY A 357 -25.14 2.96 32.93
C GLY A 357 -24.24 3.53 34.03
N TYR A 358 -22.92 3.56 33.80
CA TYR A 358 -21.98 4.22 34.70
C TYR A 358 -21.99 5.73 34.40
N GLY A 359 -22.53 6.51 35.33
CA GLY A 359 -22.88 7.92 35.09
C GLY A 359 -21.68 8.82 34.71
N ILE A 360 -21.89 9.71 33.75
CA ILE A 360 -20.89 10.68 33.30
C ILE A 360 -20.37 11.60 34.43
N ASN A 361 -21.21 11.84 35.43
CA ASN A 361 -20.86 12.63 36.61
C ASN A 361 -20.46 11.75 37.82
N GLY A 362 -20.26 10.45 37.62
CA GLY A 362 -19.80 9.52 38.64
C GLY A 362 -18.40 9.84 39.15
N GLN A 363 -18.10 9.37 40.34
CA GLN A 363 -16.74 9.38 40.90
C GLN A 363 -16.19 7.98 40.90
N TYR A 364 -15.02 7.80 40.33
CA TYR A 364 -14.36 6.50 40.13
C TYR A 364 -13.00 6.55 40.80
N ASN A 365 -12.68 5.55 41.58
CA ASN A 365 -11.41 5.53 42.30
C ASN A 365 -10.25 5.14 41.39
N CYS A 366 -9.16 5.89 41.51
CA CYS A 366 -7.88 5.64 40.80
C CYS A 366 -6.82 5.20 41.84
N PRO A 367 -6.84 3.95 42.31
CA PRO A 367 -5.80 3.43 43.18
C PRO A 367 -4.52 3.12 42.35
N ALA A 368 -3.37 3.07 43.00
CA ALA A 368 -2.11 2.66 42.38
C ALA A 368 -2.16 1.22 41.82
N THR A 369 -2.96 0.37 42.46
CA THR A 369 -3.20 -1.01 42.01
C THR A 369 -4.64 -1.42 42.28
N THR A 370 -5.15 -2.37 41.48
CA THR A 370 -6.44 -3.03 41.71
C THR A 370 -6.27 -4.54 41.56
N THR A 371 -6.96 -5.32 42.38
CA THR A 371 -6.93 -6.80 42.28
C THR A 371 -8.25 -7.28 41.70
N ILE A 372 -8.18 -7.98 40.58
CA ILE A 372 -9.33 -8.53 39.85
C ILE A 372 -9.05 -10.01 39.60
N ASP A 373 -9.97 -10.86 40.03
CA ASP A 373 -9.88 -12.31 39.88
C ASP A 373 -8.54 -12.91 40.34
N GLY A 374 -8.02 -12.41 41.48
CA GLY A 374 -6.76 -12.87 42.08
C GLY A 374 -5.49 -12.26 41.46
N HIS A 375 -5.58 -11.53 40.36
CA HIS A 375 -4.47 -10.85 39.72
C HIS A 375 -4.43 -9.36 40.06
N THR A 376 -3.24 -8.85 40.33
CA THR A 376 -3.02 -7.42 40.64
C THR A 376 -2.59 -6.67 39.41
N TYR A 377 -3.32 -5.64 39.05
CA TYR A 377 -3.07 -4.72 37.92
C TYR A 377 -2.63 -3.37 38.48
N ALA A 378 -1.51 -2.85 37.98
CA ALA A 378 -0.98 -1.56 38.39
C ALA A 378 -1.43 -0.44 37.45
N ASP A 379 -1.54 0.77 37.97
CA ASP A 379 -1.63 1.99 37.15
C ASP A 379 -0.22 2.40 36.67
N ASP A 380 -0.11 2.90 35.46
CA ASP A 380 1.19 3.22 34.86
C ASP A 380 1.82 4.46 35.55
N GLY A 381 2.68 4.20 36.52
CA GLY A 381 3.47 5.23 37.20
C GLY A 381 2.70 6.17 38.14
N ASN A 382 1.39 5.99 38.33
CA ASN A 382 0.61 6.87 39.20
C ASN A 382 0.53 6.38 40.66
N PRO A 383 0.62 7.29 41.63
CA PRO A 383 0.29 6.99 43.00
C PRO A 383 -1.23 6.77 43.19
N ASN A 384 -1.67 6.44 44.38
CA ASN A 384 -3.08 6.45 44.71
C ASN A 384 -3.65 7.88 44.65
N LEU A 385 -4.46 8.16 43.61
CA LEU A 385 -5.03 9.48 43.34
C LEU A 385 -6.47 9.67 43.88
N GLY A 386 -7.08 8.59 44.41
CA GLY A 386 -8.43 8.64 44.99
C GLY A 386 -9.55 8.78 43.92
N PRO A 387 -10.75 9.24 44.37
CA PRO A 387 -11.90 9.39 43.50
C PRO A 387 -11.75 10.50 42.49
N MET A 388 -12.13 10.24 41.24
CA MET A 388 -12.09 11.21 40.14
C MET A 388 -13.19 10.95 39.11
N SER A 389 -13.49 11.95 38.26
CA SER A 389 -14.38 11.80 37.12
C SER A 389 -13.72 11.07 35.99
N TYR A 390 -14.49 10.57 34.99
CA TYR A 390 -13.91 10.08 33.70
C TYR A 390 -13.08 11.13 32.98
N ARG A 391 -13.46 12.42 33.12
CA ARG A 391 -12.68 13.52 32.52
C ARG A 391 -11.26 13.55 33.08
N GLU A 392 -11.12 13.50 34.40
CA GLU A 392 -9.82 13.48 35.07
C GLU A 392 -9.07 12.19 34.76
N ALA A 393 -9.73 11.04 34.78
CA ALA A 393 -9.13 9.76 34.42
C ALA A 393 -8.61 9.72 32.97
N LEU A 394 -9.29 10.39 32.02
CA LEU A 394 -8.81 10.54 30.65
C LEU A 394 -7.59 11.50 30.57
N ILE A 395 -7.60 12.62 31.32
CA ILE A 395 -6.52 13.61 31.33
C ILE A 395 -5.20 13.00 31.79
N ILE A 396 -5.23 12.29 32.92
CA ILE A 396 -4.02 11.67 33.50
C ILE A 396 -3.80 10.23 33.01
N SER A 397 -4.74 9.70 32.23
CA SER A 397 -4.69 8.32 31.70
C SER A 397 -4.76 7.21 32.75
N CYS A 398 -5.49 7.39 33.87
CA CYS A 398 -5.61 6.36 34.93
C CYS A 398 -6.12 5.03 34.38
N ASP A 399 -5.31 3.97 34.44
CA ASP A 399 -5.67 2.63 33.99
C ASP A 399 -6.66 1.94 34.95
N THR A 400 -6.43 2.06 36.24
CA THR A 400 -7.21 1.33 37.26
C THR A 400 -8.69 1.74 37.28
N VAL A 401 -9.04 2.96 36.88
CA VAL A 401 -10.44 3.36 36.66
C VAL A 401 -11.06 2.50 35.58
N PHE A 402 -10.35 2.32 34.42
CA PHE A 402 -10.87 1.55 33.30
C PHE A 402 -10.82 0.04 33.53
N TYR A 403 -9.86 -0.48 34.28
CA TYR A 403 -9.86 -1.87 34.72
C TYR A 403 -11.10 -2.20 35.55
N ASN A 404 -11.38 -1.39 36.58
CA ASN A 404 -12.54 -1.58 37.44
C ASN A 404 -13.86 -1.40 36.66
N LEU A 405 -13.91 -0.45 35.72
CA LEU A 405 -15.06 -0.26 34.84
C LEU A 405 -15.31 -1.52 34.01
N ALA A 406 -14.28 -2.01 33.29
CA ALA A 406 -14.38 -3.19 32.45
C ALA A 406 -14.77 -4.44 33.22
N TYR A 407 -14.19 -4.65 34.41
CA TYR A 407 -14.57 -5.76 35.29
C TYR A 407 -16.02 -5.69 35.72
N ASN A 408 -16.52 -4.51 36.07
CA ASN A 408 -17.92 -4.32 36.45
C ASN A 408 -18.88 -4.56 35.27
N ILE A 409 -18.51 -4.14 34.04
CA ILE A 409 -19.27 -4.46 32.85
C ILE A 409 -19.21 -5.96 32.54
N TRP A 410 -18.03 -6.58 32.66
CA TRP A 410 -17.84 -8.01 32.47
C TRP A 410 -18.77 -8.84 33.40
N LYS A 411 -18.83 -8.52 34.71
CA LYS A 411 -19.73 -9.18 35.63
C LYS A 411 -21.22 -9.02 35.26
N LYS A 412 -21.58 -7.88 34.70
CA LYS A 412 -22.95 -7.61 34.26
C LYS A 412 -23.30 -8.40 33.00
N ASP A 413 -22.35 -8.55 32.10
CA ASP A 413 -22.52 -9.23 30.80
C ASP A 413 -22.40 -10.76 30.92
N HIS A 414 -21.87 -11.29 32.05
CA HIS A 414 -21.67 -12.71 32.32
C HIS A 414 -22.35 -13.12 33.62
N PRO A 415 -23.69 -13.13 33.67
CA PRO A 415 -24.41 -13.56 34.85
C PRO A 415 -24.31 -15.06 35.13
N GLN A 416 -23.87 -15.86 34.13
CA GLN A 416 -23.69 -17.32 34.22
C GLN A 416 -22.31 -17.74 33.72
N GLU A 417 -21.74 -18.80 34.33
CA GLU A 417 -20.40 -19.30 33.97
C GLU A 417 -20.28 -19.74 32.49
N ASN A 418 -21.36 -20.26 31.89
CA ASN A 418 -21.35 -20.74 30.50
C ASN A 418 -21.30 -19.60 29.47
N ASP A 419 -21.55 -18.37 29.85
CA ASP A 419 -21.58 -17.23 28.94
C ASP A 419 -20.17 -16.82 28.42
N VAL A 420 -19.11 -17.30 29.07
CA VAL A 420 -17.72 -16.95 28.74
C VAL A 420 -17.11 -17.78 27.58
N THR A 421 -17.72 -18.94 27.29
CA THR A 421 -17.18 -19.88 26.26
C THR A 421 -18.06 -20.01 25.03
N SER A 422 -19.29 -19.51 25.06
CA SER A 422 -20.23 -19.66 23.95
C SER A 422 -19.97 -18.66 22.79
N PRO A 423 -19.65 -19.10 21.57
CA PRO A 423 -19.48 -18.21 20.44
C PRO A 423 -20.80 -17.54 20.01
N SER A 424 -21.94 -18.11 20.38
CA SER A 424 -23.27 -17.56 20.05
C SER A 424 -23.84 -16.65 21.15
N ALA A 425 -23.11 -16.42 22.24
CA ALA A 425 -23.54 -15.50 23.27
C ALA A 425 -23.58 -14.05 22.75
N PRO A 426 -24.45 -13.19 23.31
CA PRO A 426 -24.51 -11.78 22.87
C PRO A 426 -23.16 -11.09 22.97
N VAL A 427 -22.89 -10.17 22.05
CA VAL A 427 -21.69 -9.33 22.11
C VAL A 427 -21.76 -8.47 23.38
N GLN A 428 -20.66 -8.44 24.11
CA GLN A 428 -20.54 -7.67 25.35
C GLN A 428 -20.58 -6.16 25.07
N GLU A 429 -21.01 -5.35 26.05
CA GLU A 429 -21.18 -3.91 25.85
C GLU A 429 -19.88 -3.19 25.45
N MET A 430 -18.71 -3.63 25.99
CA MET A 430 -17.41 -3.09 25.58
C MET A 430 -17.17 -3.31 24.06
N GLN A 431 -17.17 -4.57 23.64
CA GLN A 431 -16.91 -4.96 22.25
C GLN A 431 -17.99 -4.43 21.29
N LYS A 432 -19.24 -4.40 21.72
CA LYS A 432 -20.32 -3.80 20.93
C LYS A 432 -20.03 -2.32 20.67
N THR A 433 -19.68 -1.56 21.69
CA THR A 433 -19.30 -0.14 21.53
C THR A 433 -18.07 0.01 20.62
N GLU A 434 -17.05 -0.81 20.78
CA GLU A 434 -15.85 -0.82 19.95
C GLU A 434 -16.15 -1.07 18.46
N LEU A 435 -16.99 -2.07 18.15
CA LEU A 435 -17.47 -2.36 16.79
C LEU A 435 -18.30 -1.21 16.20
N GLU A 436 -19.12 -0.56 17.01
CA GLU A 436 -19.93 0.61 16.62
C GLU A 436 -19.05 1.87 16.41
N TRP A 437 -17.89 1.98 17.08
CA TRP A 437 -16.87 2.98 16.78
C TRP A 437 -16.16 2.75 15.45
N GLY A 438 -16.45 1.62 14.80
CA GLY A 438 -15.95 1.30 13.46
C GLY A 438 -14.66 0.47 13.45
N PHE A 439 -14.22 -0.06 14.58
CA PHE A 439 -13.10 -0.98 14.69
C PHE A 439 -13.50 -2.42 14.31
N GLY A 440 -12.53 -3.31 14.12
CA GLY A 440 -12.76 -4.71 13.78
C GLY A 440 -13.39 -4.96 12.40
N LYS A 441 -13.40 -3.97 11.52
CA LYS A 441 -13.93 -4.04 10.15
C LYS A 441 -13.22 -3.03 9.24
N PRO A 442 -13.29 -3.21 7.91
CA PRO A 442 -12.70 -2.25 6.97
C PRO A 442 -13.23 -0.83 7.18
N THR A 443 -12.36 0.16 7.01
CA THR A 443 -12.76 1.58 6.98
C THR A 443 -13.51 1.92 5.70
N GLY A 444 -13.23 1.17 4.64
CA GLY A 444 -13.72 1.40 3.29
C GLY A 444 -12.89 2.43 2.53
N VAL A 445 -11.64 2.64 2.92
CA VAL A 445 -10.70 3.49 2.18
C VAL A 445 -10.45 2.95 0.78
N ASP A 446 -10.10 3.82 -0.14
CA ASP A 446 -9.71 3.47 -1.51
C ASP A 446 -8.27 2.96 -1.60
N LEU A 447 -7.89 2.04 -0.71
CA LEU A 447 -6.65 1.28 -0.70
C LEU A 447 -6.89 -0.11 -0.08
N PRO A 448 -6.01 -1.08 -0.29
CA PRO A 448 -6.00 -2.31 0.49
C PRO A 448 -5.82 -2.02 1.98
N GLU A 449 -6.61 -2.68 2.83
CA GLU A 449 -6.59 -2.45 4.27
C GLU A 449 -6.79 -3.72 5.08
N SER A 450 -6.25 -3.73 6.30
CA SER A 450 -6.51 -4.72 7.32
C SER A 450 -7.73 -4.35 8.17
N THR A 451 -8.36 -5.35 8.76
CA THR A 451 -9.58 -5.15 9.56
C THR A 451 -9.31 -4.75 11.01
N GLY A 452 -8.08 -4.96 11.50
CA GLY A 452 -7.81 -4.91 12.93
C GLY A 452 -8.57 -6.00 13.68
N THR A 453 -8.46 -5.97 15.00
CA THR A 453 -9.12 -6.94 15.89
C THR A 453 -9.86 -6.24 17.01
N VAL A 454 -11.17 -6.50 17.10
CA VAL A 454 -11.97 -6.32 18.32
C VAL A 454 -12.23 -7.72 18.86
N PRO A 455 -11.67 -8.07 20.01
CA PRO A 455 -11.71 -9.46 20.51
C PRO A 455 -13.06 -9.80 21.12
N THR A 456 -14.04 -10.13 20.27
CA THR A 456 -15.32 -10.69 20.72
C THR A 456 -15.15 -12.14 21.15
N ARG A 457 -16.12 -12.70 21.89
CA ARG A 457 -16.13 -14.13 22.24
C ARG A 457 -16.18 -15.03 21.00
N GLU A 458 -16.90 -14.61 19.97
CA GLU A 458 -16.95 -15.32 18.70
C GLU A 458 -15.55 -15.34 18.03
N TRP A 459 -14.91 -14.17 17.96
CA TRP A 459 -13.54 -14.05 17.44
C TRP A 459 -12.56 -14.93 18.23
N LEU A 460 -12.61 -14.86 19.57
CA LEU A 460 -11.74 -15.64 20.45
C LEU A 460 -11.93 -17.15 20.27
N TYR A 461 -13.19 -17.60 20.11
CA TYR A 461 -13.49 -19.00 19.85
C TYR A 461 -12.86 -19.50 18.55
N TYR A 462 -13.00 -18.75 17.43
CA TYR A 462 -12.39 -19.15 16.17
C TYR A 462 -10.87 -19.04 16.20
N TYR A 463 -10.33 -18.00 16.82
CA TYR A 463 -8.89 -17.83 17.02
C TYR A 463 -8.29 -19.00 17.82
N TRP A 464 -8.93 -19.39 18.92
CA TRP A 464 -8.56 -20.58 19.70
C TRP A 464 -8.66 -21.85 18.87
N LYS A 465 -9.77 -22.07 18.18
CA LYS A 465 -10.01 -23.25 17.35
C LYS A 465 -8.92 -23.42 16.27
N ASP A 466 -8.53 -22.34 15.62
CA ASP A 466 -7.51 -22.37 14.57
C ASP A 466 -6.11 -22.64 15.14
N ASN A 467 -5.79 -22.13 16.32
CA ASN A 467 -4.49 -22.31 16.95
C ASN A 467 -4.38 -23.58 17.82
N ALA A 468 -5.47 -24.08 18.38
CA ALA A 468 -5.48 -25.27 19.25
C ALA A 468 -5.71 -26.57 18.47
N ASN A 469 -6.54 -26.59 17.42
CA ASN A 469 -7.02 -27.83 16.78
C ASN A 469 -6.33 -28.22 15.47
N GLN A 470 -5.61 -27.33 14.78
CA GLN A 470 -5.04 -27.63 13.45
C GLN A 470 -3.58 -28.13 13.48
N GLY A 471 -3.11 -28.63 14.63
CA GLY A 471 -1.72 -29.03 14.81
C GLY A 471 -0.76 -27.85 14.77
N GLN A 472 -1.28 -26.67 14.75
CA GLN A 472 -0.59 -25.42 14.98
C GLN A 472 -0.51 -25.22 16.52
N ASP A 473 0.58 -25.33 16.98
CA ASP A 473 1.35 -24.63 17.96
C ASP A 473 0.91 -24.78 19.42
N TRP A 474 -0.24 -24.32 19.88
CA TRP A 474 -0.53 -24.28 21.33
C TRP A 474 -0.55 -25.67 21.99
N CYS A 475 -1.33 -26.60 21.45
CA CYS A 475 -1.40 -27.95 22.01
C CYS A 475 -0.18 -28.82 21.69
N LYS A 476 0.59 -28.47 20.65
CA LYS A 476 1.77 -29.21 20.25
C LYS A 476 3.04 -28.73 20.96
N PHE A 477 3.16 -27.42 21.15
CA PHE A 477 4.38 -26.81 21.69
C PHE A 477 4.22 -26.35 23.15
N GLY A 478 2.99 -26.17 23.64
CA GLY A 478 2.70 -25.79 25.01
C GLY A 478 3.15 -26.86 26.02
N LYS A 479 3.79 -26.44 27.11
CA LYS A 479 4.27 -27.30 28.20
C LYS A 479 4.05 -26.62 29.52
N ALA A 480 3.37 -27.29 30.45
CA ALA A 480 3.08 -26.78 31.78
C ALA A 480 4.33 -26.34 32.60
N ASN A 481 5.49 -26.98 32.34
CA ASN A 481 6.74 -26.67 33.04
C ASN A 481 7.81 -26.19 32.03
N GLY A 482 7.40 -25.59 30.89
CA GLY A 482 8.28 -25.07 29.85
C GLY A 482 8.74 -23.63 30.09
N SER A 483 9.23 -23.00 29.04
CA SER A 483 9.45 -21.55 29.04
C SER A 483 8.14 -20.80 29.25
N TYR A 484 8.21 -19.52 29.60
CA TYR A 484 7.02 -18.67 29.79
C TYR A 484 6.02 -18.76 28.62
N VAL A 485 6.51 -18.68 27.39
CA VAL A 485 5.70 -18.84 26.18
C VAL A 485 5.04 -20.21 26.10
N GLN A 486 5.80 -21.28 26.41
CA GLN A 486 5.25 -22.64 26.39
C GLN A 486 4.19 -22.88 27.48
N GLN A 487 4.29 -22.20 28.62
CA GLN A 487 3.26 -22.25 29.66
C GLN A 487 1.98 -21.56 29.19
N ILE A 488 2.10 -20.38 28.57
CA ILE A 488 0.93 -19.68 27.96
C ILE A 488 0.29 -20.58 26.89
N GLU A 489 1.06 -21.13 25.96
CA GLU A 489 0.53 -22.03 24.92
C GLU A 489 -0.18 -23.25 25.51
N PHE A 490 0.32 -23.78 26.63
CA PHE A 490 -0.32 -24.90 27.33
C PHE A 490 -1.65 -24.52 27.94
N ASP A 491 -1.75 -23.34 28.54
CA ASP A 491 -2.99 -22.85 29.14
C ASP A 491 -3.99 -22.44 28.05
N ASP A 492 -3.55 -21.80 26.99
CA ASP A 492 -4.36 -21.42 25.84
C ASP A 492 -4.89 -22.65 25.07
N CYS A 493 -4.11 -23.73 24.98
CA CYS A 493 -4.60 -25.00 24.43
C CYS A 493 -5.84 -25.53 25.17
N LYS A 494 -5.90 -25.35 26.49
CA LYS A 494 -6.99 -25.87 27.34
C LYS A 494 -8.18 -24.95 27.45
N SER A 495 -7.94 -23.65 27.55
CA SER A 495 -8.95 -22.66 27.90
C SER A 495 -8.83 -21.32 27.18
N GLY A 496 -8.08 -21.26 26.08
CA GLY A 496 -7.89 -20.04 25.31
C GLY A 496 -9.17 -19.50 24.62
N ASN A 497 -10.26 -20.28 24.63
CA ASN A 497 -11.59 -19.85 24.18
C ASN A 497 -12.43 -19.18 25.29
N VAL A 498 -11.91 -19.04 26.49
CA VAL A 498 -12.63 -18.45 27.61
C VAL A 498 -12.36 -16.96 27.69
N TRP A 499 -13.40 -16.13 27.56
CA TRP A 499 -13.27 -14.68 27.75
C TRP A 499 -13.23 -14.36 29.27
N THR A 500 -12.02 -14.19 29.77
CA THR A 500 -11.76 -13.98 31.21
C THR A 500 -11.94 -12.51 31.62
N PRO A 501 -12.12 -12.23 32.94
CA PRO A 501 -12.05 -10.87 33.47
C PRO A 501 -10.73 -10.17 33.08
N GLY A 502 -9.61 -10.91 33.12
CA GLY A 502 -8.28 -10.41 32.77
C GLY A 502 -8.21 -9.90 31.34
N GLN A 503 -8.75 -10.66 30.40
CA GLN A 503 -8.82 -10.21 28.98
C GLN A 503 -9.68 -8.95 28.81
N SER A 504 -10.81 -8.87 29.53
CA SER A 504 -11.69 -7.71 29.50
C SER A 504 -11.01 -6.43 30.02
N VAL A 505 -10.29 -6.52 31.14
CA VAL A 505 -9.63 -5.34 31.75
C VAL A 505 -8.46 -4.86 30.85
N ILE A 506 -7.69 -5.76 30.29
CA ILE A 506 -6.58 -5.40 29.38
C ILE A 506 -7.12 -4.80 28.05
N ALA A 507 -8.20 -5.37 27.49
CA ALA A 507 -8.84 -4.83 26.30
C ALA A 507 -9.39 -3.42 26.52
N ALA A 508 -9.89 -3.09 27.71
CA ALA A 508 -10.43 -1.77 28.02
C ALA A 508 -9.42 -0.62 27.94
N ILE A 509 -8.14 -0.92 28.00
CA ILE A 509 -7.07 0.07 27.81
C ILE A 509 -6.37 -0.08 26.45
N GLY A 510 -6.97 -0.83 25.51
CA GLY A 510 -6.47 -1.00 24.15
C GLY A 510 -5.22 -1.87 24.06
N GLN A 511 -5.13 -2.92 24.87
CA GLN A 511 -4.05 -3.90 24.87
C GLN A 511 -4.61 -5.34 24.73
N GLY A 512 -3.77 -6.35 24.90
CA GLY A 512 -4.13 -7.75 24.70
C GLY A 512 -4.37 -8.08 23.23
N TYR A 513 -5.55 -8.58 22.88
CA TYR A 513 -5.91 -8.92 21.50
C TYR A 513 -6.46 -7.73 20.69
N VAL A 514 -6.60 -6.55 21.28
CA VAL A 514 -7.04 -5.35 20.57
C VAL A 514 -5.95 -4.90 19.62
N ALA A 515 -6.26 -4.83 18.34
CA ALA A 515 -5.36 -4.33 17.32
C ALA A 515 -6.12 -3.44 16.31
N VAL A 516 -5.53 -2.31 15.92
CA VAL A 516 -6.14 -1.36 15.00
C VAL A 516 -5.10 -0.87 13.99
N THR A 517 -5.56 -0.45 12.81
CA THR A 517 -4.69 0.30 11.91
C THR A 517 -4.67 1.77 12.30
N PRO A 518 -3.57 2.52 12.02
CA PRO A 518 -3.51 3.96 12.24
C PRO A 518 -4.67 4.72 11.58
N LEU A 519 -5.11 4.28 10.39
CA LEU A 519 -6.26 4.87 9.70
C LEU A 519 -7.59 4.61 10.42
N GLN A 520 -7.80 3.41 10.98
CA GLN A 520 -8.99 3.13 11.81
C GLN A 520 -9.03 4.06 13.02
N LEU A 521 -7.90 4.25 13.69
CA LEU A 521 -7.81 5.15 14.84
C LEU A 521 -8.06 6.61 14.43
N ALA A 522 -7.49 7.05 13.30
CA ALA A 522 -7.74 8.39 12.75
C ALA A 522 -9.22 8.61 12.41
N ARG A 523 -9.87 7.63 11.79
CA ARG A 523 -11.30 7.65 11.46
C ARG A 523 -12.18 7.76 12.71
N ALA A 524 -11.87 6.99 13.76
CA ALA A 524 -12.59 7.03 15.03
C ALA A 524 -12.45 8.40 15.72
N TYR A 525 -11.24 8.96 15.74
CA TYR A 525 -11.00 10.30 16.28
C TYR A 525 -11.62 11.41 15.43
N ALA A 526 -11.69 11.23 14.09
CA ALA A 526 -12.43 12.14 13.22
C ALA A 526 -13.94 12.15 13.53
N ALA A 527 -14.51 10.98 13.78
CA ALA A 527 -15.90 10.86 14.17
C ALA A 527 -16.16 11.49 15.56
N LEU A 528 -15.26 11.27 16.54
CA LEU A 528 -15.34 11.95 17.83
C LEU A 528 -15.27 13.47 17.65
N ALA A 529 -14.39 13.96 16.81
CA ALA A 529 -14.16 15.37 16.56
C ALA A 529 -15.37 16.06 15.88
N ASN A 530 -15.97 15.41 14.87
CA ASN A 530 -17.08 15.99 14.09
C ASN A 530 -18.47 15.86 14.72
N GLY A 531 -18.56 15.28 15.94
CA GLY A 531 -19.84 15.12 16.64
C GLY A 531 -20.51 13.77 16.41
N GLY A 532 -19.80 12.76 15.91
CA GLY A 532 -20.20 11.36 15.91
C GLY A 532 -20.41 10.71 14.55
N THR A 533 -20.18 11.41 13.44
CA THR A 533 -20.36 10.85 12.09
C THR A 533 -19.11 10.09 11.63
N LEU A 534 -19.26 8.81 11.33
CA LEU A 534 -18.23 7.98 10.73
C LEU A 534 -18.28 8.10 9.21
N TYR A 535 -17.19 8.54 8.60
CA TYR A 535 -17.00 8.53 7.15
C TYR A 535 -16.10 7.36 6.72
N SER A 536 -16.32 6.82 5.53
CA SER A 536 -15.30 5.98 4.89
C SER A 536 -14.25 6.88 4.26
N PRO A 537 -12.98 6.78 4.67
CA PRO A 537 -11.92 7.66 4.17
C PRO A 537 -11.75 7.57 2.65
N ARG A 538 -11.33 8.66 2.03
CA ARG A 538 -10.98 8.72 0.60
C ARG A 538 -9.70 9.53 0.42
N ILE A 539 -8.88 9.03 -0.52
CA ILE A 539 -7.66 9.69 -1.00
C ILE A 539 -7.93 10.32 -2.36
N GLY A 540 -8.59 9.58 -3.26
CA GLY A 540 -9.05 10.14 -4.54
C GLY A 540 -10.17 11.17 -4.34
N GLU A 541 -10.13 12.27 -5.11
CA GLU A 541 -11.15 13.31 -5.13
C GLU A 541 -11.93 13.37 -6.42
N GLU A 542 -11.21 13.30 -7.54
CA GLU A 542 -11.80 13.36 -8.87
C GLU A 542 -11.02 12.48 -9.86
N LEU A 543 -11.75 11.92 -10.81
CA LEU A 543 -11.18 11.40 -12.05
C LEU A 543 -11.47 12.40 -13.15
N VAL A 544 -10.41 12.84 -13.85
CA VAL A 544 -10.50 13.85 -14.90
C VAL A 544 -10.08 13.23 -16.23
N SER A 545 -11.00 13.24 -17.19
CA SER A 545 -10.73 12.68 -18.52
C SER A 545 -9.60 13.43 -19.24
N PRO A 546 -8.94 12.81 -20.25
CA PRO A 546 -7.89 13.46 -21.03
C PRO A 546 -8.32 14.76 -21.75
N THR A 547 -9.63 15.01 -21.83
CA THR A 547 -10.20 16.26 -22.38
C THR A 547 -10.36 17.36 -21.33
N GLY A 548 -9.97 17.11 -20.08
CA GLY A 548 -10.09 18.05 -18.96
C GLY A 548 -11.49 18.09 -18.32
N LYS A 549 -12.36 17.14 -18.66
CA LYS A 549 -13.69 17.04 -18.07
C LYS A 549 -13.66 16.12 -16.86
N VAL A 550 -14.27 16.53 -15.75
CA VAL A 550 -14.49 15.65 -14.59
C VAL A 550 -15.39 14.48 -15.00
N ALA A 551 -14.82 13.27 -15.00
CA ALA A 551 -15.53 12.03 -15.30
C ALA A 551 -16.29 11.52 -14.07
N GLN A 552 -15.65 11.63 -12.88
CA GLN A 552 -16.22 11.16 -11.62
C GLN A 552 -15.73 12.04 -10.46
N ARG A 553 -16.64 12.37 -9.53
CA ARG A 553 -16.30 12.93 -8.22
C ARG A 553 -16.34 11.83 -7.18
N ILE A 554 -15.33 11.80 -6.31
CA ILE A 554 -15.18 10.82 -5.26
C ILE A 554 -15.32 11.56 -3.92
N THR A 555 -16.37 11.24 -3.16
CA THR A 555 -16.63 11.86 -1.86
C THR A 555 -16.65 10.81 -0.76
N PRO A 556 -16.12 11.11 0.45
CA PRO A 556 -16.21 10.21 1.58
C PRO A 556 -17.67 9.91 1.95
N PRO A 557 -18.16 8.67 1.79
CA PRO A 557 -19.54 8.37 2.17
C PRO A 557 -19.66 8.25 3.70
N VAL A 558 -20.82 8.60 4.23
CA VAL A 558 -21.18 8.30 5.62
C VAL A 558 -21.34 6.78 5.75
N SER A 559 -20.64 6.17 6.71
CA SER A 559 -20.66 4.73 6.97
C SER A 559 -21.28 4.34 8.31
N GLY A 560 -21.61 5.32 9.16
CA GLY A 560 -22.24 5.09 10.46
C GLY A 560 -22.16 6.29 11.39
N HIS A 561 -22.55 6.04 12.64
CA HIS A 561 -22.48 7.04 13.69
C HIS A 561 -21.97 6.38 14.97
N LEU A 562 -21.22 7.15 15.80
CA LEU A 562 -20.77 6.69 17.11
C LEU A 562 -21.97 6.45 18.04
N PRO A 563 -21.94 5.41 18.90
CA PRO A 563 -23.01 5.06 19.80
C PRO A 563 -22.97 5.95 21.09
N ALA A 564 -22.95 7.26 20.90
CA ALA A 564 -22.81 8.22 22.00
C ALA A 564 -23.65 9.47 21.76
N SER A 565 -24.20 10.04 22.85
CA SER A 565 -24.91 11.30 22.78
C SER A 565 -23.96 12.46 22.44
N ALA A 566 -24.50 13.55 21.85
CA ALA A 566 -23.73 14.76 21.60
C ALA A 566 -23.06 15.32 22.88
N SER A 567 -23.71 15.21 24.03
CA SER A 567 -23.16 15.61 25.34
C SER A 567 -22.01 14.72 25.78
N THR A 568 -22.11 13.40 25.58
CA THR A 568 -21.02 12.45 25.85
C THR A 568 -19.80 12.75 24.98
N LEU A 569 -19.98 12.96 23.67
CA LEU A 569 -18.88 13.30 22.78
C LEU A 569 -18.24 14.66 23.13
N ALA A 570 -19.04 15.66 23.47
CA ALA A 570 -18.53 16.97 23.93
C ALA A 570 -17.72 16.83 25.23
N TYR A 571 -18.19 16.01 26.17
CA TYR A 571 -17.49 15.73 27.42
C TYR A 571 -16.12 15.09 27.16
N ILE A 572 -16.07 14.05 26.31
CA ILE A 572 -14.81 13.39 25.94
C ILE A 572 -13.88 14.37 25.25
N ARG A 573 -14.34 15.16 24.25
CA ARG A 573 -13.52 16.19 23.60
C ARG A 573 -12.93 17.20 24.57
N SER A 574 -13.72 17.63 25.55
CA SER A 574 -13.25 18.53 26.63
C SER A 574 -12.17 17.89 27.49
N ALA A 575 -12.26 16.59 27.79
CA ALA A 575 -11.22 15.85 28.50
C ALA A 575 -9.92 15.79 27.69
N LEU A 576 -10.03 15.50 26.38
CA LEU A 576 -8.86 15.40 25.48
C LEU A 576 -8.12 16.73 25.30
N ALA A 577 -8.80 17.88 25.38
CA ALA A 577 -8.14 19.19 25.45
C ALA A 577 -7.32 19.32 26.75
N GLY A 578 -7.81 18.74 27.86
CA GLY A 578 -7.08 18.67 29.14
C GLY A 578 -5.81 17.84 29.08
N VAL A 579 -5.79 16.77 28.28
CA VAL A 579 -4.59 15.91 28.09
C VAL A 579 -3.41 16.73 27.54
N VAL A 580 -3.68 17.64 26.62
CA VAL A 580 -2.66 18.51 25.97
C VAL A 580 -2.26 19.67 26.86
N THR A 581 -3.17 20.21 27.69
CA THR A 581 -2.89 21.40 28.48
C THR A 581 -2.32 21.10 29.88
N GLN A 582 -2.66 19.96 30.47
CA GLN A 582 -2.31 19.64 31.86
C GLN A 582 -2.11 18.14 32.13
N GLY A 583 -2.31 17.29 31.10
CA GLY A 583 -2.21 15.85 31.21
C GLY A 583 -0.94 15.28 30.58
N THR A 584 -1.04 14.05 30.09
CA THR A 584 0.08 13.22 29.62
C THR A 584 0.78 13.75 28.35
N ALA A 585 0.19 14.69 27.62
CA ALA A 585 0.83 15.36 26.47
C ALA A 585 1.27 16.79 26.76
N ALA A 586 1.08 17.32 27.97
CA ALA A 586 1.37 18.73 28.29
C ALA A 586 2.86 19.08 28.07
N GLY A 587 3.78 18.17 28.39
CA GLY A 587 5.21 18.34 28.17
C GLY A 587 5.55 18.51 26.69
N ALA A 588 4.99 17.68 25.80
CA ALA A 588 5.19 17.71 24.36
C ALA A 588 4.69 19.04 23.74
N PHE A 589 3.61 19.60 24.24
CA PHE A 589 3.01 20.86 23.78
C PHE A 589 3.47 22.10 24.54
N SER A 590 4.51 21.97 25.37
CA SER A 590 5.11 23.14 26.03
C SER A 590 5.62 24.12 24.98
N GLY A 591 5.21 25.42 25.10
CA GLY A 591 5.55 26.46 24.13
C GLY A 591 4.66 26.50 22.86
N PHE A 592 3.86 25.47 22.57
CA PHE A 592 2.91 25.54 21.47
C PHE A 592 1.83 26.61 21.76
N PRO A 593 1.43 27.43 20.76
CA PRO A 593 0.48 28.53 20.97
C PRO A 593 -0.97 28.05 21.10
N LEU A 594 -1.28 27.26 22.13
CA LEU A 594 -2.61 26.66 22.36
C LEU A 594 -3.75 27.69 22.43
N GLY A 595 -3.44 28.95 22.76
CA GLY A 595 -4.41 30.04 22.71
C GLY A 595 -4.80 30.48 21.30
N LYS A 596 -3.99 30.15 20.28
CA LYS A 596 -4.29 30.37 18.85
C LYS A 596 -4.92 29.16 18.21
N VAL A 597 -4.35 27.97 18.47
CA VAL A 597 -4.82 26.69 17.94
C VAL A 597 -4.94 25.70 19.09
N CYS A 598 -6.16 25.54 19.59
CA CYS A 598 -6.44 24.52 20.61
C CYS A 598 -6.32 23.13 20.00
N VAL A 599 -5.42 22.30 20.54
CA VAL A 599 -5.27 20.88 20.18
C VAL A 599 -5.86 20.03 21.28
N ALA A 600 -6.61 18.99 20.91
CA ALA A 600 -7.13 17.97 21.81
C ALA A 600 -6.62 16.61 21.36
N GLY A 601 -6.23 15.74 22.28
CA GLY A 601 -5.71 14.43 21.91
C GLY A 601 -5.55 13.49 23.09
N LYS A 602 -5.13 12.26 22.82
CA LYS A 602 -4.87 11.23 23.81
C LYS A 602 -3.58 10.50 23.50
N THR A 603 -2.70 10.40 24.49
CA THR A 603 -1.51 9.54 24.44
C THR A 603 -1.90 8.07 24.62
N GLY A 604 -1.21 7.19 23.92
CA GLY A 604 -1.27 5.75 24.09
C GLY A 604 0.13 5.20 24.31
N THR A 605 0.24 4.27 25.23
CA THR A 605 1.43 3.46 25.49
C THR A 605 0.93 2.03 25.59
N ALA A 606 1.22 1.20 24.58
CA ALA A 606 0.79 -0.17 24.57
C ALA A 606 1.98 -1.08 24.85
N GLN A 607 1.95 -1.74 26.00
CA GLN A 607 3.04 -2.63 26.44
C GLN A 607 3.10 -3.88 25.57
N VAL A 608 4.30 -4.27 25.19
CA VAL A 608 4.59 -5.50 24.44
C VAL A 608 5.52 -6.37 25.28
N ALA A 609 5.19 -7.67 25.44
CA ALA A 609 5.98 -8.56 26.29
C ALA A 609 7.39 -8.79 25.69
N GLY A 610 8.42 -8.35 26.43
CA GLY A 610 9.82 -8.50 26.03
C GLY A 610 10.37 -7.43 25.10
N ASP A 611 9.54 -6.44 24.72
CA ASP A 611 9.89 -5.33 23.88
C ASP A 611 9.52 -3.97 24.50
N MET A 612 9.91 -2.88 23.87
CA MET A 612 9.44 -1.55 24.27
C MET A 612 7.97 -1.37 23.89
N ALA A 613 7.28 -0.47 24.56
CA ALA A 613 5.89 -0.19 24.26
C ALA A 613 5.71 0.45 22.86
N THR A 614 4.55 0.26 22.26
CA THR A 614 4.10 1.03 21.10
C THR A 614 3.70 2.43 21.53
N SER A 615 4.38 3.45 20.99
CA SER A 615 4.04 4.86 21.19
C SER A 615 2.89 5.25 20.28
N VAL A 616 1.85 5.84 20.85
CA VAL A 616 0.67 6.31 20.10
C VAL A 616 0.29 7.72 20.55
N PHE A 617 -0.04 8.58 19.62
CA PHE A 617 -0.78 9.80 19.90
C PHE A 617 -1.85 10.03 18.84
N ALA A 618 -3.08 10.28 19.27
CA ALA A 618 -4.21 10.59 18.40
C ALA A 618 -4.80 11.93 18.83
N SER A 619 -4.92 12.87 17.89
CA SER A 619 -5.28 14.25 18.18
C SER A 619 -6.14 14.88 17.08
N PHE A 620 -6.85 15.96 17.44
CA PHE A 620 -7.59 16.77 16.50
C PHE A 620 -7.51 18.26 16.86
N ALA A 621 -7.67 19.11 15.88
CA ALA A 621 -7.68 20.55 16.06
C ALA A 621 -8.52 21.28 14.95
N PRO A 622 -8.99 22.53 15.23
CA PRO A 622 -9.10 23.16 16.54
C PRO A 622 -10.15 22.52 17.45
N CYS A 623 -10.04 22.63 18.79
CA CYS A 623 -10.98 21.96 19.71
C CYS A 623 -12.45 22.35 19.54
N GLY A 624 -12.73 23.63 19.18
CA GLY A 624 -14.10 24.16 19.09
C GLY A 624 -14.81 23.79 17.79
N ASP A 625 -14.08 23.76 16.67
CA ASP A 625 -14.56 23.40 15.33
C ASP A 625 -13.49 22.56 14.61
N PRO A 626 -13.35 21.28 14.99
CA PRO A 626 -12.27 20.42 14.50
C PRO A 626 -12.30 20.26 12.99
N LYS A 627 -11.16 20.50 12.34
CA LYS A 627 -10.98 20.36 10.89
C LYS A 627 -10.15 19.15 10.52
N TYR A 628 -9.12 18.88 11.31
CA TYR A 628 -8.14 17.83 11.02
C TYR A 628 -7.92 16.93 12.23
N VAL A 629 -7.52 15.71 11.93
CA VAL A 629 -7.08 14.68 12.87
C VAL A 629 -5.68 14.26 12.47
N VAL A 630 -4.79 14.10 13.45
CA VAL A 630 -3.44 13.57 13.26
C VAL A 630 -3.23 12.41 14.21
N VAL A 631 -2.82 11.27 13.67
CA VAL A 631 -2.50 10.05 14.41
C VAL A 631 -1.11 9.57 14.02
N MET A 632 -0.31 9.15 15.00
CA MET A 632 0.97 8.49 14.78
C MET A 632 1.10 7.29 15.71
N MET A 633 1.57 6.18 15.16
CA MET A 633 1.82 4.93 15.87
C MET A 633 3.22 4.42 15.50
N ILE A 634 4.06 4.21 16.51
CA ILE A 634 5.44 3.73 16.35
C ILE A 634 5.64 2.56 17.32
N PRO A 635 5.69 1.31 16.83
CA PRO A 635 5.98 0.16 17.67
C PRO A 635 7.39 0.22 18.24
N ASP A 636 7.59 -0.45 19.37
CA ASP A 636 8.89 -0.60 20.05
C ASP A 636 9.61 0.71 20.36
N SER A 637 8.87 1.80 20.59
CA SER A 637 9.48 3.14 20.71
C SER A 637 9.32 3.79 22.09
N GLY A 638 8.42 3.29 22.93
CA GLY A 638 8.22 3.83 24.29
C GLY A 638 6.90 4.57 24.47
N ASN A 639 6.89 5.65 25.24
CA ASN A 639 5.66 6.32 25.66
C ASN A 639 5.11 7.27 24.58
N GLY A 640 3.80 7.33 24.45
CA GLY A 640 3.13 8.22 23.51
C GLY A 640 3.37 9.72 23.78
N GLY A 641 3.53 10.10 25.04
CA GLY A 641 3.82 11.47 25.46
C GLY A 641 5.22 11.94 25.07
N ASP A 642 6.18 11.00 24.99
CA ASP A 642 7.61 11.30 24.80
C ASP A 642 8.05 11.14 23.33
N VAL A 643 7.36 10.31 22.55
CA VAL A 643 7.77 10.00 21.16
C VAL A 643 6.77 10.54 20.13
N SER A 644 5.52 10.02 20.11
CA SER A 644 4.54 10.38 19.07
C SER A 644 3.95 11.77 19.28
N ALA A 645 3.72 12.22 20.51
CA ALA A 645 3.12 13.52 20.77
C ALA A 645 4.03 14.71 20.36
N PRO A 646 5.36 14.71 20.63
CA PRO A 646 6.25 15.74 20.13
C PRO A 646 6.33 15.80 18.60
N ALA A 647 6.34 14.66 17.92
CA ALA A 647 6.34 14.61 16.45
C ALA A 647 5.02 15.17 15.87
N ILE A 648 3.89 14.79 16.44
CA ILE A 648 2.57 15.31 16.02
C ILE A 648 2.46 16.82 16.28
N ARG A 649 3.10 17.34 17.34
CA ARG A 649 3.15 18.78 17.55
C ARG A 649 3.79 19.50 16.35
N GLN A 650 4.91 19.01 15.81
CA GLN A 650 5.55 19.59 14.63
C GLN A 650 4.64 19.50 13.39
N ILE A 651 3.89 18.42 13.26
CA ILE A 651 2.89 18.28 12.18
C ILE A 651 1.80 19.35 12.33
N TRP A 652 1.34 19.67 13.56
CA TRP A 652 0.41 20.76 13.80
C TRP A 652 1.02 22.15 13.47
N ASP A 653 2.31 22.35 13.74
CA ASP A 653 3.03 23.56 13.33
C ASP A 653 3.02 23.72 11.80
N SER A 654 3.27 22.65 11.05
CA SER A 654 3.18 22.65 9.58
C SER A 654 1.76 22.88 9.07
N ILE A 655 0.74 22.27 9.66
CA ILE A 655 -0.66 22.42 9.24
C ILE A 655 -1.12 23.89 9.36
N TYR A 656 -0.78 24.56 10.46
CA TYR A 656 -1.28 25.91 10.77
C TYR A 656 -0.28 27.03 10.48
N GLY A 657 0.91 26.71 9.97
CA GLY A 657 1.94 27.70 9.66
C GLY A 657 2.47 28.41 10.90
N LEU A 658 2.73 27.64 11.96
CA LEU A 658 3.29 28.14 13.22
C LEU A 658 4.81 28.00 13.22
N GLU A 659 5.50 28.70 14.15
CA GLU A 659 6.95 28.61 14.38
C GLU A 659 7.82 28.79 13.10
N GLY A 660 7.34 29.58 12.12
CA GLY A 660 8.05 29.88 10.87
C GLY A 660 7.72 28.93 9.70
N HIS A 661 6.93 27.91 9.93
CA HIS A 661 6.38 27.08 8.86
C HIS A 661 5.35 27.86 8.00
N LYS A 662 5.25 27.54 6.72
CA LYS A 662 4.11 27.98 5.90
C LYS A 662 2.94 27.03 6.17
N ALA A 663 1.72 27.58 6.28
CA ALA A 663 0.53 26.74 6.37
C ALA A 663 0.46 25.81 5.16
N ALA A 664 0.53 24.50 5.40
CA ALA A 664 0.59 23.50 4.34
C ALA A 664 -0.76 23.30 3.66
N LEU A 665 -1.87 23.53 4.38
CA LEU A 665 -3.20 23.24 3.86
C LEU A 665 -3.85 24.48 3.24
N PRO A 666 -4.22 24.44 1.96
CA PRO A 666 -4.96 25.51 1.31
C PRO A 666 -6.39 25.57 1.81
N GLY A 667 -6.95 26.78 1.85
CA GLY A 667 -8.38 26.98 2.09
C GLY A 667 -9.22 26.46 0.91
N GLY A 668 -9.56 25.19 0.88
CA GLY A 668 -10.73 24.60 0.27
C GLY A 668 -11.07 24.80 -1.22
N ALA A 669 -10.16 25.22 -2.08
CA ALA A 669 -10.41 25.30 -3.52
C ALA A 669 -9.94 24.00 -4.21
N LEU A 670 -10.85 23.30 -4.87
CA LEU A 670 -10.50 22.16 -5.73
C LEU A 670 -9.53 22.61 -6.84
N PRO A 671 -8.50 21.82 -7.17
CA PRO A 671 -7.59 22.14 -8.24
C PRO A 671 -8.34 22.24 -9.58
N LYS A 672 -7.92 23.16 -10.45
CA LYS A 672 -8.48 23.25 -11.80
C LYS A 672 -8.02 22.03 -12.60
N PRO A 673 -8.91 21.41 -13.41
CA PRO A 673 -8.54 20.26 -14.23
C PRO A 673 -7.37 20.58 -15.18
N PRO A 674 -6.53 19.59 -15.54
CA PRO A 674 -5.39 19.80 -16.42
C PRO A 674 -5.81 20.26 -17.81
N HIS A 675 -4.96 21.06 -18.45
CA HIS A 675 -5.13 21.40 -19.87
C HIS A 675 -4.59 20.28 -20.74
N VAL A 676 -5.42 19.79 -21.65
CA VAL A 676 -5.03 18.82 -22.68
C VAL A 676 -4.96 19.53 -24.02
N ASN A 677 -3.92 19.24 -24.83
CA ASN A 677 -3.86 19.75 -26.21
C ASN A 677 -4.82 18.95 -27.14
N GLN A 678 -4.99 19.43 -28.37
CA GLN A 678 -5.86 18.76 -29.36
C GLN A 678 -5.42 17.34 -29.72
N ALA A 679 -4.18 16.95 -29.39
CA ALA A 679 -3.64 15.61 -29.60
C ALA A 679 -3.86 14.68 -28.38
N GLY A 680 -4.58 15.14 -27.33
CA GLY A 680 -4.82 14.35 -26.11
C GLY A 680 -3.64 14.27 -25.16
N GLN A 681 -2.61 15.10 -25.33
CA GLN A 681 -1.47 15.16 -24.45
C GLN A 681 -1.74 16.13 -23.31
N ILE A 682 -1.50 15.70 -22.07
CA ILE A 682 -1.60 16.55 -20.88
C ILE A 682 -0.51 17.61 -20.95
N ILE A 683 -0.90 18.87 -20.99
CA ILE A 683 0.03 19.99 -20.90
C ILE A 683 0.33 20.21 -19.41
N PRO A 684 1.58 20.00 -18.95
CA PRO A 684 1.94 20.29 -17.57
C PRO A 684 1.56 21.74 -17.25
N ARG A 685 0.86 21.97 -16.16
CA ARG A 685 0.70 23.32 -15.65
C ARG A 685 2.10 23.84 -15.33
N THR A 686 2.52 24.89 -16.01
CA THR A 686 3.72 25.61 -15.59
C THR A 686 3.49 26.02 -14.15
N ALA A 687 4.26 25.42 -13.23
CA ALA A 687 4.28 25.87 -11.84
C ALA A 687 4.52 27.39 -11.90
N HIS A 688 3.65 28.16 -11.29
CA HIS A 688 3.92 29.57 -11.05
C HIS A 688 5.26 29.61 -10.34
N ALA A 689 6.28 30.12 -11.01
CA ALA A 689 7.60 30.30 -10.46
C ALA A 689 7.47 31.09 -9.16
N SER A 690 7.55 30.40 -8.05
CA SER A 690 7.83 31.02 -6.76
C SER A 690 9.21 31.64 -6.92
N ALA A 691 9.28 32.96 -6.90
CA ALA A 691 10.50 33.71 -7.01
C ALA A 691 11.51 33.18 -6.00
N SER A 692 12.53 32.49 -6.48
CA SER A 692 13.70 32.13 -5.68
C SER A 692 14.42 33.42 -5.29
N PRO A 693 14.77 33.61 -4.03
CA PRO A 693 15.71 34.67 -3.67
C PRO A 693 17.09 34.32 -4.23
N SER A 694 17.67 35.22 -5.03
CA SER A 694 19.03 35.16 -5.53
C SER A 694 20.01 35.03 -4.35
N ALA A 695 20.63 33.86 -4.23
CA ALA A 695 21.82 33.70 -3.41
C ALA A 695 23.04 33.92 -4.31
N THR A 696 23.70 35.06 -4.09
CA THR A 696 25.01 35.35 -4.66
C THR A 696 26.05 34.48 -3.96
N ALA A 697 26.52 33.45 -4.64
CA ALA A 697 27.58 32.58 -4.15
C ALA A 697 28.92 33.09 -4.74
N THR A 698 29.75 33.60 -3.90
CA THR A 698 31.21 33.81 -4.17
C THR A 698 31.91 32.47 -3.96
N ALA A 699 32.55 31.97 -5.01
CA ALA A 699 33.40 30.80 -4.97
C ALA A 699 34.82 31.13 -4.53
N GLN A 700 35.44 30.31 -3.69
CA GLN A 700 36.88 30.08 -3.67
C GLN A 700 37.19 28.57 -3.45
N PRO A 701 38.26 28.05 -4.07
CA PRO A 701 38.56 26.63 -4.10
C PRO A 701 39.56 26.21 -3.03
N GLY A 702 39.32 25.06 -2.42
CA GLY A 702 40.26 24.39 -1.51
C GLY A 702 40.41 22.93 -1.85
N SER A 703 41.64 22.57 -2.18
CA SER A 703 42.13 21.25 -2.51
C SER A 703 42.21 20.29 -1.32
N GLY A 704 41.85 19.01 -1.49
CA GLY A 704 42.12 17.96 -0.51
C GLY A 704 41.81 16.56 -1.12
N GLN A 705 42.86 15.77 -1.31
CA GLN A 705 42.86 14.42 -1.88
C GLN A 705 42.24 13.37 -0.94
N PRO A 706 41.81 12.21 -1.46
CA PRO A 706 41.12 11.19 -0.71
C PRO A 706 42.09 10.13 -0.13
N VAL A 707 41.78 9.67 1.08
CA VAL A 707 42.41 8.51 1.71
C VAL A 707 41.51 7.31 1.50
N ALA A 708 42.08 6.24 0.95
CA ALA A 708 41.42 4.96 0.73
C ALA A 708 41.44 4.11 2.02
N GLU A 709 40.32 3.55 2.38
CA GLU A 709 40.22 2.51 3.41
C GLU A 709 39.50 1.28 2.87
N GLN A 710 40.11 0.10 3.11
CA GLN A 710 39.72 -1.22 2.58
C GLN A 710 38.60 -1.86 3.44
N PRO A 711 37.77 -2.74 2.86
CA PRO A 711 36.65 -3.36 3.58
C PRO A 711 37.06 -4.58 4.38
N ARG A 712 36.60 -4.67 5.62
CA ARG A 712 36.64 -5.86 6.46
C ARG A 712 35.41 -6.74 6.19
N THR A 713 35.67 -7.99 5.85
CA THR A 713 34.64 -9.03 5.70
C THR A 713 34.09 -9.45 7.06
N VAL A 714 32.79 -9.38 7.24
CA VAL A 714 32.06 -9.99 8.35
C VAL A 714 31.16 -11.08 7.78
N ARG A 715 31.31 -12.29 8.30
CA ARG A 715 30.44 -13.44 8.01
C ARG A 715 29.12 -13.25 8.73
N ILE A 716 28.01 -13.32 7.99
CA ILE A 716 26.66 -13.28 8.54
C ILE A 716 26.11 -14.71 8.52
N GLY A 717 25.77 -15.21 9.71
CA GLY A 717 24.95 -16.40 9.89
C GLY A 717 23.47 -16.03 9.70
N ALA A 718 22.72 -16.89 9.02
CA ALA A 718 21.31 -16.70 8.75
C ALA A 718 20.47 -16.81 10.04
N PRO A 719 19.52 -15.90 10.28
CA PRO A 719 18.50 -16.08 11.31
C PRO A 719 17.22 -16.67 10.72
N ALA A 720 16.60 -17.54 11.52
CA ALA A 720 15.33 -18.19 11.25
C ALA A 720 14.17 -17.17 11.32
N ALA A 721 13.18 -17.35 10.45
CA ALA A 721 11.96 -16.57 10.43
C ALA A 721 11.20 -16.66 11.78
N ARG A 722 10.88 -15.52 12.38
CA ARG A 722 9.93 -15.41 13.49
C ARG A 722 8.71 -14.64 13.01
N ALA A 723 7.57 -15.31 13.04
CA ALA A 723 6.27 -14.67 12.94
C ALA A 723 6.04 -13.78 14.18
N VAL A 724 5.56 -12.57 13.96
CA VAL A 724 5.14 -11.65 15.05
C VAL A 724 3.93 -12.29 15.74
N ARG A 725 4.11 -12.76 16.95
CA ARG A 725 3.02 -13.25 17.81
C ARG A 725 2.72 -12.19 18.85
N LEU A 726 1.49 -11.70 18.83
CA LEU A 726 0.95 -10.92 19.92
C LEU A 726 0.78 -11.85 21.13
N ALA A 727 1.56 -11.65 22.18
CA ALA A 727 1.39 -12.34 23.44
C ALA A 727 0.44 -11.54 24.35
N PRO A 728 -0.44 -12.20 25.11
CA PRO A 728 -1.25 -11.53 26.13
C PRO A 728 -0.33 -11.01 27.24
N GLY A 729 -0.53 -9.75 27.62
CA GLY A 729 0.28 -9.06 28.63
C GLY A 729 0.21 -9.75 30.00
N GLY A 730 1.30 -10.39 30.37
CA GLY A 730 1.48 -10.91 31.72
C GLY A 730 2.29 -9.90 32.54
N VAL A 731 1.67 -9.35 33.55
CA VAL A 731 2.33 -8.49 34.56
C VAL A 731 3.23 -9.35 35.44
N GLY A 732 4.53 -9.30 35.22
CA GLY A 732 5.52 -9.96 36.04
C GLY A 732 5.75 -9.18 37.35
N GLY A 733 5.17 -9.62 38.43
CA GLY A 733 5.60 -9.21 39.76
C GLY A 733 6.96 -9.82 40.09
N ARG A 734 7.97 -8.99 40.34
CA ARG A 734 9.18 -9.42 41.08
C ARG A 734 8.94 -9.21 42.57
N SER A 735 9.02 -10.27 43.32
CA SER A 735 9.35 -10.26 44.76
C SER A 735 10.85 -9.99 44.93
#